data_9f345d4d5706881f804a4d38535d8146
#
_entry.id   9f345d4d5706881f804a4d38535d8146
#
_cell.length_a   1.000
_cell.length_b   1.000
_cell.length_c   1.000
_cell.angle_alpha   90.00
_cell.angle_beta   90.00
_cell.angle_gamma   90.00
#
_symmetry.space_group_name_H-M   'P 1'
#
loop_
_entity.id
_entity.type
_entity.pdbx_description
1 polymer ?
#
loop_
_entity_poly.entity_id
_entity_poly.type
_entity_poly.pdbx_seq_one_letter_code
_entity_poly.pdbx_strand_id
1 'polypeptide(L)'
;MANTFSNTTRAADTGTGLFTARSYSARNALPVAGVRLTLTGEDGTKWTAETGEDGLFSALPLACPPRSLSLDEANTQRPYGVYDLVAEHDGYETVRIAGVQIFDGETAVAELAMIPLGEDERAIGLNMEPDDTVIPPHPLWAGDGGSAPMPAAECAAPRILEAPIIPEKITVHLGKPAASARNVTVSFRDYIANVASSEIYPTWPEESLRANIHAQISIALNRIYTEWYKSKGYSFDITNSTSYDQYYVHGRTVFDVMIRITDDIFNTYIRKTGTINPYYAEYCDGKQVSCKGMKQWGTVTLAEQGRNALSILRYYYGNDIEIVRTQNIQDIRDSYPGTPLRVGSSGKYVRIIQRQLNRIAQDYPFFGTLTADGNFGTATEAVVKKFQKQFNLIQDGVVGRSTWYKISYIYVAVKKLAQLTSEGEKPSGELVTGTWPGTLLRRGSRGEDVEQIQFWLSELSEYNDIPDLAVDGIFGAGTEASVRAFQRLYGLTVDGIVGQSTWDAIYHEYASMESDNSPEAGGNAGTYPGTAMTVGSTGDAVRLAQFWLRIISRSNSAIPTITADGVFGAATERAVRAFQQFYGLSVDGIIGRATWNKLYEVYTDIANGLLGPGERPGTYPGSPLRVGSTGRSVKEVQYYLFLLSAYYPSIPEIQFDGVFGRATEQAVRAYQTLMGLPVDGVVGPDTWASIYARITTLRTVDGPVQAFRVFRYPGYELKEGVDGDMTRFVQFLRSEERRVGKECLEWCR
;
A
#
# COMPACT_ATOMS: atom_id res chain seq x y z
N MET A 1 2.93 76.02 -20.43
CA MET A 1 2.23 74.81 -20.85
C MET A 1 2.72 73.68 -19.94
N ALA A 2 1.96 73.34 -18.93
CA ALA A 2 2.29 72.36 -17.94
C ALA A 2 1.72 71.01 -18.40
N ASN A 3 2.59 70.04 -18.66
CA ASN A 3 2.20 68.68 -18.94
C ASN A 3 1.91 67.93 -17.59
N THR A 4 0.65 67.80 -17.28
CA THR A 4 0.15 66.95 -16.23
C THR A 4 0.21 65.50 -16.70
N PHE A 5 1.20 64.73 -16.25
CA PHE A 5 1.18 63.27 -16.34
C PHE A 5 0.19 62.75 -15.29
N SER A 6 -0.96 62.29 -15.77
CA SER A 6 -1.91 61.55 -15.00
C SER A 6 -1.33 60.13 -14.74
N ASN A 7 -0.85 59.92 -13.52
CA ASN A 7 -0.49 58.60 -13.02
C ASN A 7 -1.80 57.87 -12.61
N THR A 8 -2.46 57.25 -13.56
CA THR A 8 -3.46 56.21 -13.25
C THR A 8 -2.70 54.94 -12.88
N THR A 9 -2.41 54.79 -11.59
CA THR A 9 -2.12 53.45 -11.02
C THR A 9 -3.33 52.57 -11.32
N ARG A 10 -3.21 51.68 -12.32
CA ARG A 10 -4.06 50.52 -12.43
C ARG A 10 -4.02 49.82 -11.07
N ALA A 11 -5.16 49.62 -10.45
CA ALA A 11 -5.30 48.65 -9.35
C ALA A 11 -4.69 47.35 -9.84
N ALA A 12 -3.64 46.91 -9.19
CA ALA A 12 -3.05 45.60 -9.50
C ALA A 12 -4.13 44.56 -9.40
N ASP A 13 -4.36 43.79 -10.45
CA ASP A 13 -5.21 42.59 -10.39
C ASP A 13 -4.65 41.71 -9.29
N THR A 14 -5.32 41.66 -8.14
CA THR A 14 -4.96 40.80 -7.01
C THR A 14 -5.83 39.55 -7.08
N GLY A 15 -5.19 38.39 -7.11
CA GLY A 15 -5.85 37.08 -6.96
C GLY A 15 -6.14 36.76 -5.48
N THR A 16 -6.86 35.70 -5.25
CA THR A 16 -7.20 35.20 -3.91
C THR A 16 -7.03 33.69 -3.86
N GLY A 17 -6.15 33.20 -3.01
CA GLY A 17 -6.03 31.79 -2.66
C GLY A 17 -6.63 31.51 -1.29
N LEU A 18 -6.77 30.26 -0.95
CA LEU A 18 -7.33 29.80 0.31
C LEU A 18 -6.24 29.15 1.17
N PHE A 19 -6.35 29.36 2.47
CA PHE A 19 -5.55 28.65 3.48
C PHE A 19 -6.44 27.83 4.38
N THR A 20 -6.07 26.56 4.63
CA THR A 20 -6.70 25.66 5.60
C THR A 20 -5.65 25.04 6.48
N ALA A 21 -6.05 24.56 7.67
CA ALA A 21 -5.16 23.85 8.55
C ALA A 21 -5.86 22.64 9.16
N ARG A 22 -5.07 21.61 9.46
CA ARG A 22 -5.47 20.45 10.23
C ARG A 22 -4.45 20.21 11.33
N SER A 23 -4.88 20.29 12.59
CA SER A 23 -4.07 20.03 13.76
C SER A 23 -4.35 18.63 14.31
N TYR A 24 -3.28 17.90 14.56
CA TYR A 24 -3.34 16.53 15.04
C TYR A 24 -2.13 16.18 15.90
N SER A 25 -2.27 15.15 16.71
CA SER A 25 -1.17 14.51 17.42
C SER A 25 -1.03 13.04 16.97
N ALA A 26 0.00 12.37 17.46
CA ALA A 26 0.21 10.93 17.25
C ALA A 26 0.09 10.47 15.79
N ARG A 27 0.84 11.13 14.88
CA ARG A 27 0.93 10.76 13.44
C ARG A 27 -0.40 10.73 12.69
N ASN A 28 -1.20 11.77 12.81
CA ASN A 28 -2.52 11.90 12.19
C ASN A 28 -3.65 11.07 12.84
N ALA A 29 -3.41 10.47 13.98
CA ALA A 29 -4.41 9.59 14.55
C ALA A 29 -5.38 10.30 15.49
N LEU A 30 -4.97 11.43 16.11
CA LEU A 30 -5.81 12.17 17.04
C LEU A 30 -5.96 13.63 16.59
N PRO A 31 -7.18 14.17 16.41
CA PRO A 31 -7.38 15.59 16.15
C PRO A 31 -7.06 16.40 17.42
N VAL A 32 -6.45 17.57 17.26
CA VAL A 32 -6.23 18.54 18.34
C VAL A 32 -7.10 19.75 18.13
N ALA A 33 -8.10 19.93 18.99
CA ALA A 33 -9.03 21.07 18.95
C ALA A 33 -8.42 22.33 19.55
N GLY A 34 -8.91 23.52 19.20
CA GLY A 34 -8.58 24.79 19.85
C GLY A 34 -7.15 25.27 19.60
N VAL A 35 -6.46 24.77 18.58
CA VAL A 35 -5.15 25.29 18.19
C VAL A 35 -5.31 26.68 17.60
N ARG A 36 -4.66 27.66 18.22
CA ARG A 36 -4.70 29.06 17.77
C ARG A 36 -3.69 29.26 16.62
N LEU A 37 -4.22 29.66 15.48
CA LEU A 37 -3.47 29.95 14.27
C LEU A 37 -3.28 31.46 14.13
N THR A 38 -2.06 31.89 13.91
CA THR A 38 -1.75 33.28 13.56
C THR A 38 -1.00 33.31 12.23
N LEU A 39 -1.62 33.85 11.20
CA LEU A 39 -0.95 34.11 9.93
C LEU A 39 -0.54 35.58 9.85
N THR A 40 0.67 35.84 9.36
CA THR A 40 1.22 37.19 9.17
C THR A 40 1.64 37.37 7.72
N GLY A 41 1.06 38.35 7.04
CA GLY A 41 1.47 38.72 5.68
C GLY A 41 2.75 39.52 5.66
N GLU A 42 3.40 39.66 4.49
CA GLU A 42 4.61 40.47 4.29
C GLU A 42 4.41 41.96 4.61
N ASP A 43 3.17 42.43 4.54
CA ASP A 43 2.79 43.81 4.92
C ASP A 43 2.57 43.97 6.44
N GLY A 44 2.74 42.92 7.22
CA GLY A 44 2.50 42.87 8.66
C GLY A 44 1.04 42.67 9.07
N THR A 45 0.12 42.54 8.10
CA THR A 45 -1.29 42.18 8.42
C THR A 45 -1.38 40.83 9.08
N LYS A 46 -2.19 40.74 10.14
CA LYS A 46 -2.37 39.49 10.90
C LYS A 46 -3.80 39.00 10.86
N TRP A 47 -3.96 37.71 10.71
CA TRP A 47 -5.20 36.97 10.85
C TRP A 47 -5.05 35.94 11.98
N THR A 48 -6.04 35.84 12.83
CA THR A 48 -6.10 34.84 13.89
C THR A 48 -7.34 33.99 13.75
N ALA A 49 -7.19 32.69 14.00
CA ALA A 49 -8.26 31.72 13.95
C ALA A 49 -7.98 30.58 14.95
N GLU A 50 -8.93 29.68 15.15
CA GLU A 50 -8.76 28.48 15.98
C GLU A 50 -9.30 27.26 15.24
N THR A 51 -8.70 26.09 15.48
CA THR A 51 -9.20 24.81 14.94
C THR A 51 -10.42 24.34 15.75
N GLY A 52 -11.38 23.72 15.05
CA GLY A 52 -12.60 23.15 15.66
C GLY A 52 -12.34 21.89 16.47
N GLU A 53 -13.40 21.27 17.02
CA GLU A 53 -13.36 20.00 17.74
C GLU A 53 -12.79 18.86 16.87
N ASP A 54 -12.90 18.98 15.56
CA ASP A 54 -12.37 18.06 14.56
C ASP A 54 -10.89 18.35 14.20
N GLY A 55 -10.25 19.30 14.87
CA GLY A 55 -8.88 19.74 14.55
C GLY A 55 -8.78 20.50 13.23
N LEU A 56 -9.90 20.82 12.56
CA LEU A 56 -9.88 21.54 11.28
C LEU A 56 -10.07 23.04 11.47
N PHE A 57 -9.35 23.78 10.66
CA PHE A 57 -9.64 25.19 10.37
C PHE A 57 -10.15 25.32 8.93
N SER A 58 -11.33 25.89 8.76
CA SER A 58 -11.94 26.14 7.46
C SER A 58 -11.23 27.28 6.72
N ALA A 59 -11.41 27.33 5.42
CA ALA A 59 -10.69 28.20 4.50
C ALA A 59 -10.66 29.69 4.88
N LEU A 60 -9.46 30.26 4.99
CA LEU A 60 -9.20 31.70 5.07
C LEU A 60 -8.78 32.23 3.67
N PRO A 61 -9.53 33.17 3.08
CA PRO A 61 -9.08 33.80 1.85
C PRO A 61 -7.93 34.74 2.11
N LEU A 62 -6.85 34.60 1.34
CA LEU A 62 -5.62 35.39 1.42
C LEU A 62 -5.27 36.00 0.06
N ALA A 63 -4.79 37.24 0.07
CA ALA A 63 -4.40 37.94 -1.14
C ALA A 63 -3.12 37.32 -1.75
N CYS A 64 -3.08 37.24 -3.06
CA CYS A 64 -1.92 36.73 -3.81
C CYS A 64 -1.88 37.35 -5.22
N PRO A 65 -0.76 37.21 -5.95
CA PRO A 65 -0.71 37.57 -7.36
C PRO A 65 -1.69 36.73 -8.20
N PRO A 66 -2.12 37.25 -9.37
CA PRO A 66 -3.10 36.58 -10.21
C PRO A 66 -2.53 35.29 -10.82
N ARG A 67 -3.40 34.29 -11.05
CA ARG A 67 -3.09 32.97 -11.63
C ARG A 67 -2.27 33.05 -12.94
N SER A 68 -2.49 34.07 -13.76
CA SER A 68 -1.79 34.25 -15.02
C SER A 68 -0.27 34.27 -14.88
N LEU A 69 0.25 34.75 -13.74
CA LEU A 69 1.70 34.79 -13.50
C LEU A 69 2.32 33.41 -13.30
N SER A 70 1.56 32.43 -12.77
CA SER A 70 2.03 31.07 -12.57
C SER A 70 1.82 30.17 -13.79
N LEU A 71 1.11 30.64 -14.80
CA LEU A 71 0.90 29.95 -16.08
C LEU A 71 1.83 30.48 -17.20
N ASP A 72 2.50 31.58 -16.98
CA ASP A 72 3.42 32.19 -17.95
C ASP A 72 4.87 31.75 -17.67
N GLU A 73 5.43 30.93 -18.55
CA GLU A 73 6.83 30.48 -18.47
C GLU A 73 7.82 31.66 -18.54
N ALA A 74 7.46 32.74 -19.24
CA ALA A 74 8.30 33.93 -19.39
C ALA A 74 8.22 34.91 -18.18
N ASN A 75 7.31 34.65 -17.24
CA ASN A 75 7.12 35.51 -16.08
C ASN A 75 8.36 35.54 -15.18
N THR A 76 8.72 36.75 -14.76
CA THR A 76 9.83 37.05 -13.83
C THR A 76 9.36 37.52 -12.46
N GLN A 77 8.06 37.77 -12.29
CA GLN A 77 7.48 38.22 -11.03
C GLN A 77 7.13 37.00 -10.19
N ARG A 78 7.18 37.13 -8.85
CA ARG A 78 6.73 36.06 -7.95
C ARG A 78 5.23 35.77 -8.16
N PRO A 79 4.84 34.54 -8.49
CA PRO A 79 3.45 34.22 -8.84
C PRO A 79 2.60 33.80 -7.65
N TYR A 80 3.02 34.01 -6.41
CA TYR A 80 2.33 33.64 -5.18
C TYR A 80 2.53 34.68 -4.08
N GLY A 81 1.57 34.74 -3.14
CA GLY A 81 1.68 35.48 -1.89
C GLY A 81 2.48 34.67 -0.85
N VAL A 82 3.10 35.37 0.10
CA VAL A 82 3.90 34.74 1.17
C VAL A 82 3.35 35.14 2.54
N TYR A 83 3.21 34.18 3.42
CA TYR A 83 2.71 34.35 4.77
C TYR A 83 3.51 33.51 5.76
N ASP A 84 3.59 33.95 7.01
CA ASP A 84 4.17 33.19 8.11
C ASP A 84 3.05 32.69 9.01
N LEU A 85 3.10 31.42 9.39
CA LEU A 85 2.13 30.76 10.26
C LEU A 85 2.77 30.44 11.61
N VAL A 86 2.04 30.76 12.68
CA VAL A 86 2.32 30.29 14.03
C VAL A 86 1.06 29.57 14.55
N ALA A 87 1.24 28.34 15.05
CA ALA A 87 0.18 27.53 15.64
C ALA A 87 0.53 27.22 17.09
N GLU A 88 -0.37 27.59 18.01
CA GLU A 88 -0.16 27.51 19.46
C GLU A 88 -1.34 26.81 20.15
N HIS A 89 -1.04 25.96 21.12
CA HIS A 89 -2.03 25.36 22.00
C HIS A 89 -1.42 25.09 23.39
N ASP A 90 -2.19 25.33 24.44
CA ASP A 90 -1.74 25.05 25.81
C ASP A 90 -1.42 23.55 25.97
N GLY A 91 -0.22 23.25 26.49
CA GLY A 91 0.25 21.86 26.66
C GLY A 91 0.93 21.24 25.43
N TYR A 92 1.08 21.98 24.33
CA TYR A 92 1.78 21.53 23.13
C TYR A 92 2.91 22.48 22.73
N GLU A 93 3.89 21.97 22.01
CA GLU A 93 4.95 22.79 21.44
C GLU A 93 4.38 23.70 20.34
N THR A 94 4.90 24.91 20.23
CA THR A 94 4.49 25.88 19.19
C THR A 94 5.06 25.48 17.84
N VAL A 95 4.20 25.32 16.83
CA VAL A 95 4.62 25.07 15.43
C VAL A 95 4.74 26.39 14.69
N ARG A 96 5.88 26.58 14.00
CA ARG A 96 6.15 27.77 13.14
C ARG A 96 6.47 27.34 11.74
N ILE A 97 5.80 27.96 10.75
CA ILE A 97 6.06 27.74 9.33
C ILE A 97 6.21 29.11 8.67
N ALA A 98 7.43 29.46 8.34
CA ALA A 98 7.72 30.68 7.58
C ALA A 98 7.67 30.42 6.07
N GLY A 99 7.17 31.40 5.31
CA GLY A 99 7.17 31.33 3.86
C GLY A 99 6.02 30.52 3.25
N VAL A 100 4.88 30.40 3.91
CA VAL A 100 3.66 29.74 3.38
C VAL A 100 3.27 30.41 2.05
N GLN A 101 3.21 29.63 0.98
CA GLN A 101 2.93 30.08 -0.37
C GLN A 101 1.43 29.99 -0.67
N ILE A 102 0.83 31.07 -1.16
CA ILE A 102 -0.58 31.17 -1.53
C ILE A 102 -0.71 31.50 -3.01
N PHE A 103 -1.37 30.62 -3.78
CA PHE A 103 -1.63 30.78 -5.20
C PHE A 103 -3.10 31.10 -5.48
N ASP A 104 -3.35 31.93 -6.50
CA ASP A 104 -4.69 32.35 -6.89
C ASP A 104 -5.57 31.17 -7.33
N GLY A 105 -6.72 31.04 -6.69
CA GLY A 105 -7.69 29.98 -6.92
C GLY A 105 -7.33 28.63 -6.30
N GLU A 106 -6.18 28.51 -5.61
CA GLU A 106 -5.74 27.24 -5.01
C GLU A 106 -5.81 27.28 -3.49
N THR A 107 -5.85 26.11 -2.86
CA THR A 107 -5.90 25.95 -1.41
C THR A 107 -4.58 25.42 -0.89
N ALA A 108 -3.91 26.19 -0.03
CA ALA A 108 -2.78 25.72 0.76
C ALA A 108 -3.26 25.06 2.05
N VAL A 109 -2.75 23.89 2.34
CA VAL A 109 -3.12 23.04 3.49
C VAL A 109 -1.94 22.93 4.43
N ALA A 110 -2.09 23.37 5.68
CA ALA A 110 -1.12 23.15 6.75
C ALA A 110 -1.47 21.90 7.54
N GLU A 111 -0.61 20.91 7.52
CA GLU A 111 -0.69 19.72 8.35
C GLU A 111 0.13 19.93 9.62
N LEU A 112 -0.53 20.25 10.73
CA LEU A 112 0.07 20.70 11.97
C LEU A 112 0.19 19.51 12.95
N ALA A 113 1.38 18.93 13.02
CA ALA A 113 1.71 17.93 14.01
C ALA A 113 1.97 18.62 15.37
N MET A 114 1.04 18.46 16.30
CA MET A 114 1.13 19.03 17.65
C MET A 114 1.80 18.05 18.60
N ILE A 115 2.92 18.46 19.23
CA ILE A 115 3.70 17.63 20.16
C ILE A 115 3.36 18.05 21.58
N PRO A 116 2.87 17.13 22.47
CA PRO A 116 2.59 17.45 23.85
C PRO A 116 3.86 17.88 24.63
N LEU A 117 3.75 18.93 25.44
CA LEU A 117 4.83 19.36 26.32
C LEU A 117 5.01 18.39 27.49
N GLY A 118 6.25 18.02 27.78
CA GLY A 118 6.61 17.24 28.98
C GLY A 118 6.68 15.74 28.79
N GLU A 119 6.35 15.22 27.64
CA GLU A 119 6.49 13.80 27.30
C GLU A 119 7.67 13.55 26.37
N ASP A 120 8.45 12.53 26.71
CA ASP A 120 9.60 12.16 25.89
C ASP A 120 9.13 11.29 24.71
N GLU A 121 8.29 11.84 23.81
CA GLU A 121 7.89 11.17 22.56
C GLU A 121 9.10 10.80 21.68
N ARG A 122 10.26 11.42 21.93
CA ARG A 122 11.55 11.03 21.33
C ARG A 122 11.94 9.59 21.68
N ALA A 123 11.55 9.10 22.88
CA ALA A 123 11.82 7.73 23.32
C ALA A 123 11.03 6.68 22.53
N ILE A 124 9.91 7.06 21.87
CA ILE A 124 9.04 6.17 21.10
C ILE A 124 9.49 6.07 19.62
N GLY A 125 10.61 6.70 19.25
CA GLY A 125 11.07 6.75 17.85
C GLY A 125 10.17 7.58 16.94
N LEU A 126 9.27 8.39 17.50
CA LEU A 126 8.53 9.42 16.81
C LEU A 126 9.47 10.60 16.60
N ASN A 127 10.19 10.63 15.48
CA ASN A 127 11.02 11.78 15.09
C ASN A 127 10.14 12.99 14.71
N MET A 128 9.39 13.51 15.69
CA MET A 128 8.60 14.72 15.57
C MET A 128 9.32 15.82 16.36
N GLU A 129 10.41 16.33 15.84
CA GLU A 129 10.96 17.57 16.36
C GLU A 129 10.20 18.73 15.71
N PRO A 130 9.63 19.66 16.52
CA PRO A 130 9.08 20.89 15.99
C PRO A 130 10.26 21.79 15.62
N ASP A 131 10.75 21.63 14.42
CA ASP A 131 11.63 22.60 13.85
C ASP A 131 10.80 23.72 13.25
N ASP A 132 11.23 24.96 13.45
CA ASP A 132 10.75 26.10 12.68
C ASP A 132 10.93 25.76 11.19
N THR A 133 9.83 25.44 10.51
CA THR A 133 9.87 25.14 9.09
C THR A 133 10.03 26.43 8.29
N VAL A 134 11.05 26.48 7.46
CA VAL A 134 11.20 27.56 6.50
C VAL A 134 10.95 27.01 5.10
N ILE A 135 9.89 27.47 4.45
CA ILE A 135 9.59 27.16 3.05
C ILE A 135 10.39 28.15 2.19
N PRO A 136 11.41 27.69 1.47
CA PRO A 136 12.19 28.58 0.63
C PRO A 136 11.37 29.07 -0.58
N PRO A 137 11.82 30.11 -1.26
CA PRO A 137 11.20 30.53 -2.51
C PRO A 137 11.07 29.38 -3.50
N HIS A 138 9.92 29.32 -4.19
CA HIS A 138 9.64 28.23 -5.10
C HIS A 138 10.69 28.15 -6.24
N PRO A 139 11.27 26.98 -6.53
CA PRO A 139 12.41 26.83 -7.44
C PRO A 139 12.12 27.29 -8.87
N LEU A 140 10.91 27.10 -9.37
CA LEU A 140 10.53 27.58 -10.71
C LEU A 140 10.58 29.12 -10.86
N TRP A 141 10.53 29.84 -9.76
CA TRP A 141 10.64 31.31 -9.74
C TRP A 141 12.05 31.77 -9.33
N ALA A 142 12.59 31.26 -8.24
CA ALA A 142 13.83 31.75 -7.63
C ALA A 142 15.10 31.37 -8.39
N GLY A 143 15.04 30.42 -9.27
CA GLY A 143 16.19 30.00 -10.05
C GLY A 143 17.19 29.08 -9.35
N ASP A 144 16.94 28.72 -8.10
CA ASP A 144 17.87 27.89 -7.30
C ASP A 144 17.54 26.40 -7.30
N GLY A 145 16.48 25.99 -8.00
CA GLY A 145 15.90 24.64 -7.95
C GLY A 145 16.08 23.78 -9.18
N GLY A 146 16.95 24.15 -10.09
CA GLY A 146 17.24 23.30 -11.24
C GLY A 146 17.77 21.96 -10.77
N SER A 147 17.04 20.86 -11.03
CA SER A 147 17.59 19.51 -10.88
C SER A 147 18.85 19.44 -11.72
N ALA A 148 20.03 19.40 -11.10
CA ALA A 148 21.23 19.08 -11.84
C ALA A 148 21.04 17.71 -12.48
N PRO A 149 21.50 17.48 -13.72
CA PRO A 149 21.43 16.15 -14.31
C PRO A 149 22.11 15.20 -13.35
N MET A 150 21.36 14.18 -12.92
CA MET A 150 21.90 13.15 -12.05
C MET A 150 23.10 12.49 -12.70
N PRO A 151 24.18 12.19 -11.94
CA PRO A 151 25.28 11.41 -12.46
C PRO A 151 24.72 10.10 -13.01
N ALA A 152 25.14 9.74 -14.21
CA ALA A 152 24.81 8.45 -14.81
C ALA A 152 25.05 7.35 -13.77
N ALA A 153 24.06 6.47 -13.60
CA ALA A 153 24.13 5.40 -12.62
C ALA A 153 25.44 4.64 -12.80
N GLU A 154 26.32 4.69 -11.81
CA GLU A 154 27.45 3.75 -11.75
C GLU A 154 26.85 2.35 -11.68
N CYS A 155 27.25 1.49 -12.63
CA CYS A 155 26.78 0.11 -12.76
C CYS A 155 27.35 -0.79 -11.64
N ALA A 156 27.05 -0.49 -10.38
CA ALA A 156 27.07 -1.53 -9.34
C ALA A 156 25.73 -2.24 -9.47
N ALA A 157 25.74 -3.56 -9.67
CA ALA A 157 24.52 -4.34 -9.76
C ALA A 157 23.66 -4.11 -8.48
N PRO A 158 22.57 -3.34 -8.55
CA PRO A 158 21.79 -3.03 -7.36
C PRO A 158 21.10 -4.31 -6.89
N ARG A 159 20.93 -4.44 -5.60
CA ARG A 159 20.06 -5.45 -5.02
C ARG A 159 18.62 -5.03 -5.34
N ILE A 160 17.99 -5.75 -6.27
CA ILE A 160 16.66 -5.44 -6.77
C ILE A 160 15.65 -6.21 -5.93
N LEU A 161 14.62 -5.53 -5.42
CA LEU A 161 13.47 -6.18 -4.78
C LEU A 161 12.73 -7.06 -5.80
N GLU A 162 12.11 -8.15 -5.36
CA GLU A 162 11.46 -9.12 -6.26
C GLU A 162 10.27 -8.51 -7.03
N ALA A 163 9.58 -7.52 -6.45
CA ALA A 163 8.49 -6.78 -7.09
C ALA A 163 8.41 -5.36 -6.55
N PRO A 164 7.90 -4.39 -7.33
CA PRO A 164 7.59 -3.06 -6.82
C PRO A 164 6.48 -3.12 -5.78
N ILE A 165 6.77 -2.58 -4.59
CA ILE A 165 5.83 -2.43 -3.47
C ILE A 165 5.67 -0.93 -3.24
N ILE A 166 4.42 -0.48 -3.07
CA ILE A 166 4.17 0.87 -2.58
C ILE A 166 4.39 0.85 -1.07
N PRO A 167 5.40 1.55 -0.54
CA PRO A 167 5.64 1.55 0.90
C PRO A 167 4.60 2.40 1.63
N GLU A 168 4.31 2.07 2.89
CA GLU A 168 3.53 2.95 3.78
C GLU A 168 4.30 4.24 4.04
N LYS A 169 5.60 4.12 4.27
CA LYS A 169 6.51 5.19 4.68
C LYS A 169 7.76 5.22 3.83
N ILE A 170 8.36 6.38 3.74
CA ILE A 170 9.64 6.61 3.08
C ILE A 170 10.55 7.39 4.03
N THR A 171 11.82 6.99 4.12
CA THR A 171 12.83 7.69 4.91
C THR A 171 13.62 8.62 4.02
N VAL A 172 13.54 9.92 4.31
CA VAL A 172 14.16 11.02 3.56
C VAL A 172 15.37 11.54 4.33
N HIS A 173 16.54 11.57 3.70
CA HIS A 173 17.72 12.24 4.23
C HIS A 173 17.70 13.73 3.87
N LEU A 174 17.75 14.61 4.87
CA LEU A 174 17.63 16.06 4.67
C LEU A 174 18.96 16.70 4.27
N GLY A 175 19.61 16.16 3.24
CA GLY A 175 20.89 16.64 2.73
C GLY A 175 21.41 15.82 1.55
N LYS A 176 22.65 16.10 1.15
CA LYS A 176 23.35 15.24 0.19
C LYS A 176 23.69 13.89 0.84
N PRO A 177 23.81 12.80 0.10
CA PRO A 177 23.95 11.45 0.69
C PRO A 177 25.05 11.31 1.74
N ALA A 178 26.18 11.99 1.58
CA ALA A 178 27.31 11.96 2.51
C ALA A 178 27.30 13.08 3.55
N ALA A 179 26.27 13.93 3.57
CA ALA A 179 26.17 15.00 4.55
C ALA A 179 25.79 14.47 5.93
N SER A 180 26.27 15.13 6.97
CA SER A 180 25.76 14.91 8.32
C SER A 180 24.44 15.65 8.47
N ALA A 181 23.34 14.99 8.07
CA ALA A 181 21.99 15.55 8.15
C ALA A 181 21.05 14.49 8.72
N ARG A 182 19.91 14.95 9.27
CA ARG A 182 18.95 14.05 9.87
C ARG A 182 18.13 13.29 8.80
N ASN A 183 17.67 12.10 9.17
CA ASN A 183 16.69 11.35 8.43
C ASN A 183 15.30 11.60 9.03
N VAL A 184 14.30 11.79 8.17
CA VAL A 184 12.90 11.89 8.58
C VAL A 184 12.11 10.80 7.88
N THR A 185 11.20 10.14 8.60
CA THR A 185 10.33 9.11 8.04
C THR A 185 8.90 9.66 7.97
N VAL A 186 8.35 9.69 6.78
CA VAL A 186 7.02 10.26 6.50
C VAL A 186 6.19 9.26 5.69
N SER A 187 4.86 9.45 5.64
CA SER A 187 4.02 8.64 4.76
C SER A 187 4.46 8.84 3.30
N PHE A 188 4.42 7.77 2.51
CA PHE A 188 4.81 7.84 1.10
C PHE A 188 3.94 8.85 0.32
N ARG A 189 2.65 8.96 0.63
CA ARG A 189 1.74 9.91 -0.01
C ARG A 189 2.07 11.35 0.37
N ASP A 190 2.31 11.60 1.66
CA ASP A 190 2.67 12.95 2.12
C ASP A 190 4.01 13.37 1.52
N TYR A 191 4.96 12.44 1.36
CA TYR A 191 6.20 12.68 0.65
C TYR A 191 5.93 13.13 -0.81
N ILE A 192 5.12 12.41 -1.56
CA ILE A 192 4.83 12.74 -2.97
C ILE A 192 4.07 14.07 -3.08
N ALA A 193 3.05 14.31 -2.24
CA ALA A 193 2.32 15.58 -2.24
C ALA A 193 3.22 16.77 -1.89
N ASN A 194 4.17 16.57 -0.96
CA ASN A 194 5.17 17.56 -0.59
C ASN A 194 6.12 17.87 -1.75
N VAL A 195 6.69 16.84 -2.39
CA VAL A 195 7.57 16.99 -3.56
C VAL A 195 6.82 17.73 -4.69
N ALA A 196 5.60 17.32 -5.00
CA ALA A 196 4.79 17.98 -6.03
C ALA A 196 4.55 19.44 -5.68
N SER A 197 4.20 19.75 -4.43
CA SER A 197 4.01 21.14 -3.96
C SER A 197 5.31 21.95 -3.91
N SER A 198 6.46 21.27 -3.89
CA SER A 198 7.77 21.92 -3.86
C SER A 198 8.35 22.21 -5.25
N GLU A 199 7.98 21.41 -6.25
CA GLU A 199 8.63 21.44 -7.56
C GLU A 199 7.78 22.04 -8.68
N ILE A 200 6.45 21.96 -8.61
CA ILE A 200 5.54 22.43 -9.66
C ILE A 200 4.43 23.33 -9.10
N TYR A 201 3.93 24.25 -9.90
CA TYR A 201 2.86 25.14 -9.46
C TYR A 201 1.51 24.42 -9.44
N PRO A 202 0.71 24.58 -8.36
CA PRO A 202 -0.59 23.93 -8.23
C PRO A 202 -1.63 24.43 -9.25
N THR A 203 -1.41 25.57 -9.85
CA THR A 203 -2.26 26.22 -10.84
C THR A 203 -2.19 25.61 -12.24
N TRP A 204 -1.22 24.71 -12.49
CA TRP A 204 -1.03 24.10 -13.81
C TRP A 204 -2.21 23.20 -14.20
N PRO A 205 -2.39 22.93 -15.51
CA PRO A 205 -3.42 22.01 -15.99
C PRO A 205 -3.29 20.64 -15.33
N GLU A 206 -4.41 20.01 -14.98
CA GLU A 206 -4.43 18.74 -14.23
C GLU A 206 -3.62 17.63 -14.90
N GLU A 207 -3.68 17.51 -16.23
CA GLU A 207 -2.91 16.49 -16.96
C GLU A 207 -1.39 16.73 -16.90
N SER A 208 -0.96 17.99 -16.81
CA SER A 208 0.43 18.36 -16.53
C SER A 208 0.83 17.95 -15.12
N LEU A 209 -0.01 18.26 -14.10
CA LEU A 209 0.23 17.87 -12.71
C LEU A 209 0.32 16.34 -12.59
N ARG A 210 -0.63 15.60 -13.19
CA ARG A 210 -0.64 14.13 -13.20
C ARG A 210 0.62 13.55 -13.86
N ALA A 211 1.07 14.07 -14.97
CA ALA A 211 2.30 13.62 -15.64
C ALA A 211 3.53 13.80 -14.74
N ASN A 212 3.67 14.96 -14.10
CA ASN A 212 4.76 15.25 -13.18
C ASN A 212 4.71 14.35 -11.94
N ILE A 213 3.56 14.19 -11.32
CA ILE A 213 3.39 13.35 -10.11
C ILE A 213 3.67 11.87 -10.44
N HIS A 214 3.26 11.36 -11.60
CA HIS A 214 3.66 10.01 -12.04
C HIS A 214 5.18 9.84 -12.15
N ALA A 215 5.88 10.85 -12.69
CA ALA A 215 7.33 10.82 -12.77
C ALA A 215 7.96 10.83 -11.36
N GLN A 216 7.46 11.69 -10.46
CA GLN A 216 7.91 11.77 -9.07
C GLN A 216 7.71 10.45 -8.31
N ILE A 217 6.53 9.83 -8.41
CA ILE A 217 6.25 8.51 -7.84
C ILE A 217 7.23 7.47 -8.40
N SER A 218 7.48 7.48 -9.71
CA SER A 218 8.32 6.49 -10.36
C SER A 218 9.79 6.59 -9.95
N ILE A 219 10.31 7.81 -9.75
CA ILE A 219 11.67 8.01 -9.21
C ILE A 219 11.76 7.49 -7.78
N ALA A 220 10.82 7.86 -6.90
CA ALA A 220 10.83 7.41 -5.51
C ALA A 220 10.76 5.87 -5.43
N LEU A 221 9.85 5.25 -6.18
CA LEU A 221 9.73 3.80 -6.23
C LEU A 221 10.94 3.12 -6.87
N ASN A 222 11.60 3.74 -7.86
CA ASN A 222 12.84 3.21 -8.42
C ASN A 222 13.94 3.17 -7.36
N ARG A 223 14.10 4.22 -6.55
CA ARG A 223 15.06 4.28 -5.45
C ARG A 223 14.83 3.19 -4.40
N ILE A 224 13.57 2.96 -4.03
CA ILE A 224 13.18 1.91 -3.08
C ILE A 224 13.37 0.53 -3.71
N TYR A 225 12.85 0.32 -4.91
CA TYR A 225 12.91 -0.97 -5.62
C TYR A 225 14.34 -1.44 -5.86
N THR A 226 15.25 -0.54 -6.20
CA THR A 226 16.65 -0.84 -6.41
C THR A 226 17.49 -0.82 -5.13
N GLU A 227 16.90 -0.53 -3.98
CA GLU A 227 17.61 -0.30 -2.72
C GLU A 227 18.82 0.65 -2.90
N TRP A 228 18.65 1.68 -3.74
CA TRP A 228 19.73 2.51 -4.25
C TRP A 228 20.69 3.04 -3.19
N TYR A 229 20.18 3.51 -2.08
CA TYR A 229 20.96 4.00 -0.94
C TYR A 229 21.29 2.90 0.05
N LYS A 230 20.32 2.02 0.37
CA LYS A 230 20.52 0.91 1.32
C LYS A 230 21.58 -0.06 0.86
N SER A 231 21.68 -0.38 -0.45
CA SER A 231 22.74 -1.21 -1.01
C SER A 231 24.14 -0.60 -0.84
N LYS A 232 24.24 0.71 -0.63
CA LYS A 232 25.49 1.45 -0.38
C LYS A 232 25.76 1.68 1.11
N GLY A 233 24.96 1.08 2.00
CA GLY A 233 25.14 1.15 3.45
C GLY A 233 24.47 2.36 4.13
N TYR A 234 23.64 3.12 3.41
CA TYR A 234 22.85 4.21 4.01
C TYR A 234 21.56 3.69 4.66
N SER A 235 21.05 4.41 5.65
CA SER A 235 19.83 4.07 6.41
C SER A 235 18.57 4.82 5.92
N PHE A 236 18.56 5.33 4.71
CA PHE A 236 17.46 6.08 4.12
C PHE A 236 17.13 5.60 2.70
N ASP A 237 15.95 5.95 2.21
CA ASP A 237 15.47 5.54 0.90
C ASP A 237 15.77 6.57 -0.20
N ILE A 238 15.75 7.85 0.16
CA ILE A 238 15.88 8.97 -0.78
C ILE A 238 16.44 10.21 -0.08
N THR A 239 16.97 11.17 -0.85
CA THR A 239 17.43 12.46 -0.32
C THR A 239 16.46 13.59 -0.71
N ASN A 240 16.53 14.71 0.02
CA ASN A 240 15.83 15.93 -0.38
C ASN A 240 16.67 16.85 -1.31
N SER A 241 17.80 16.35 -1.79
CA SER A 241 18.70 17.12 -2.65
C SER A 241 18.36 16.96 -4.12
N THR A 242 17.99 18.04 -4.79
CA THR A 242 17.70 18.08 -6.23
C THR A 242 18.88 17.64 -7.11
N SER A 243 20.11 17.68 -6.58
CA SER A 243 21.29 17.16 -7.29
C SER A 243 21.36 15.63 -7.29
N TYR A 244 20.54 14.95 -6.50
CA TYR A 244 20.54 13.50 -6.34
C TYR A 244 19.17 12.86 -6.57
N ASP A 245 18.11 13.52 -6.07
CA ASP A 245 16.75 12.99 -6.13
C ASP A 245 15.71 14.11 -6.34
N GLN A 246 14.88 14.42 -5.35
CA GLN A 246 13.69 15.26 -5.48
C GLN A 246 13.69 16.38 -4.44
N TYR A 247 13.04 17.50 -4.77
CA TYR A 247 12.99 18.64 -3.87
C TYR A 247 11.88 18.43 -2.82
N TYR A 248 12.26 17.94 -1.67
CA TYR A 248 11.39 17.75 -0.51
C TYR A 248 11.71 18.80 0.57
N VAL A 249 10.69 19.48 1.07
CA VAL A 249 10.81 20.48 2.15
C VAL A 249 10.03 20.00 3.36
N HIS A 250 10.73 19.55 4.40
CA HIS A 250 10.10 18.96 5.58
C HIS A 250 9.20 19.98 6.31
N GLY A 251 7.97 19.58 6.64
CA GLY A 251 7.00 20.41 7.37
C GLY A 251 6.33 21.51 6.56
N ARG A 252 6.59 21.62 5.25
CA ARG A 252 5.93 22.64 4.42
C ARG A 252 4.41 22.44 4.31
N THR A 253 3.68 23.52 4.06
CA THR A 253 2.30 23.44 3.58
C THR A 253 2.23 22.81 2.19
N VAL A 254 1.21 22.01 1.94
CA VAL A 254 0.96 21.34 0.66
C VAL A 254 -0.31 21.90 0.01
N PHE A 255 -0.49 21.69 -1.30
CA PHE A 255 -1.69 22.17 -1.98
C PHE A 255 -2.72 21.05 -2.11
N ASP A 256 -4.00 21.41 -1.91
CA ASP A 256 -5.13 20.48 -1.99
C ASP A 256 -5.12 19.68 -3.31
N VAL A 257 -4.90 20.33 -4.44
CA VAL A 257 -4.83 19.68 -5.75
C VAL A 257 -3.74 18.61 -5.80
N MET A 258 -2.58 18.85 -5.16
CA MET A 258 -1.48 17.87 -5.10
C MET A 258 -1.83 16.68 -4.23
N ILE A 259 -2.49 16.92 -3.09
CA ILE A 259 -3.00 15.85 -2.21
C ILE A 259 -3.99 14.98 -2.98
N ARG A 260 -5.01 15.59 -3.63
CA ARG A 260 -6.05 14.87 -4.37
C ARG A 260 -5.48 14.02 -5.51
N ILE A 261 -4.60 14.58 -6.32
CA ILE A 261 -3.98 13.84 -7.42
C ILE A 261 -3.12 12.70 -6.87
N THR A 262 -2.32 12.97 -5.84
CA THR A 262 -1.48 11.93 -5.21
C THR A 262 -2.33 10.78 -4.67
N ASP A 263 -3.39 11.06 -3.94
CA ASP A 263 -4.30 10.04 -3.40
C ASP A 263 -4.98 9.20 -4.50
N ASP A 264 -5.20 9.76 -5.69
CA ASP A 264 -5.76 9.01 -6.84
C ASP A 264 -4.73 8.08 -7.51
N ILE A 265 -3.45 8.50 -7.57
CA ILE A 265 -2.45 7.81 -8.38
C ILE A 265 -1.24 7.25 -7.60
N PHE A 266 -1.18 7.37 -6.27
CA PHE A 266 0.00 6.99 -5.45
C PHE A 266 0.47 5.54 -5.68
N ASN A 267 -0.44 4.65 -6.08
CA ASN A 267 -0.15 3.25 -6.36
C ASN A 267 0.04 2.95 -7.86
N THR A 268 0.36 3.97 -8.63
CA THR A 268 0.72 3.84 -10.04
C THR A 268 2.17 4.24 -10.26
N TYR A 269 2.83 3.64 -11.22
CA TYR A 269 4.18 4.01 -11.62
C TYR A 269 4.38 3.82 -13.12
N ILE A 270 5.39 4.49 -13.64
CA ILE A 270 5.81 4.37 -15.04
C ILE A 270 6.74 3.18 -15.16
N ARG A 271 6.55 2.35 -16.19
CA ARG A 271 7.51 1.32 -16.59
C ARG A 271 7.64 1.28 -18.11
N LYS A 272 8.69 0.64 -18.60
CA LYS A 272 8.77 0.25 -20.00
C LYS A 272 7.98 -1.03 -20.25
N THR A 273 7.31 -1.09 -21.37
CA THR A 273 6.53 -2.29 -21.79
C THR A 273 7.42 -3.54 -21.72
N GLY A 274 6.90 -4.58 -21.06
CA GLY A 274 7.62 -5.84 -20.86
C GLY A 274 8.61 -5.85 -19.68
N THR A 275 8.71 -4.78 -18.90
CA THR A 275 9.51 -4.73 -17.66
C THR A 275 8.61 -4.58 -16.45
N ILE A 276 9.11 -4.98 -15.27
CA ILE A 276 8.40 -4.76 -14.00
C ILE A 276 8.95 -3.54 -13.24
N ASN A 277 10.16 -3.10 -13.59
CA ASN A 277 10.90 -2.09 -12.84
C ASN A 277 10.23 -0.72 -12.96
N PRO A 278 10.06 0.02 -11.85
CA PRO A 278 9.73 1.43 -11.91
C PRO A 278 10.77 2.17 -12.75
N TYR A 279 10.32 2.83 -13.79
CA TYR A 279 11.19 3.59 -14.68
C TYR A 279 11.80 4.78 -13.94
N TYR A 280 13.09 4.98 -14.07
CA TYR A 280 13.74 6.18 -13.56
C TYR A 280 13.38 7.37 -14.47
N ALA A 281 12.28 8.05 -14.15
CA ALA A 281 11.67 9.11 -14.95
C ALA A 281 12.34 10.47 -14.71
N GLU A 282 13.58 10.64 -15.16
CA GLU A 282 14.33 11.90 -15.03
C GLU A 282 13.53 13.11 -15.54
N TYR A 283 13.55 14.19 -14.80
CA TYR A 283 12.91 15.45 -15.19
C TYR A 283 13.70 16.69 -14.73
N CYS A 284 13.40 17.82 -15.30
CA CYS A 284 13.93 19.12 -14.94
C CYS A 284 12.91 20.21 -15.24
N ASP A 285 13.15 21.46 -14.78
CA ASP A 285 12.27 22.59 -15.06
C ASP A 285 12.12 22.86 -16.57
N GLY A 286 13.15 22.57 -17.36
CA GLY A 286 13.19 22.79 -18.80
C GLY A 286 13.50 24.23 -19.22
N LYS A 287 13.66 25.14 -18.25
CA LYS A 287 13.94 26.57 -18.46
C LYS A 287 15.35 26.93 -18.03
N GLN A 288 15.71 26.64 -16.81
CA GLN A 288 17.01 26.95 -16.23
C GLN A 288 17.98 25.78 -16.37
N VAL A 289 17.45 24.57 -16.27
CA VAL A 289 18.20 23.33 -16.44
C VAL A 289 17.64 22.53 -17.61
N SER A 290 18.55 22.07 -18.48
CA SER A 290 18.21 21.19 -19.58
C SER A 290 18.61 19.75 -19.23
N CYS A 291 17.68 18.81 -19.37
CA CYS A 291 17.87 17.38 -19.19
C CYS A 291 17.41 16.60 -20.41
N LYS A 292 17.74 15.30 -20.46
CA LYS A 292 17.23 14.39 -21.50
C LYS A 292 15.78 13.95 -21.22
N GLY A 293 15.36 14.02 -19.96
CA GLY A 293 14.06 13.61 -19.48
C GLY A 293 12.94 14.62 -19.73
N MET A 294 11.90 14.52 -18.91
CA MET A 294 10.71 15.36 -19.01
C MET A 294 11.02 16.81 -18.57
N LYS A 295 10.51 17.76 -19.33
CA LYS A 295 10.58 19.19 -19.02
C LYS A 295 9.28 19.63 -18.39
N GLN A 296 9.34 20.05 -17.12
CA GLN A 296 8.15 20.37 -16.32
C GLN A 296 7.29 21.45 -17.00
N TRP A 297 7.87 22.58 -17.42
CA TRP A 297 7.16 23.60 -18.17
C TRP A 297 6.61 23.08 -19.52
N GLY A 298 7.34 22.23 -20.20
CA GLY A 298 6.87 21.61 -21.45
C GLY A 298 5.63 20.74 -21.27
N THR A 299 5.39 20.20 -20.05
CA THR A 299 4.16 19.44 -19.76
C THR A 299 2.92 20.34 -19.76
N VAL A 300 3.06 21.61 -19.34
CA VAL A 300 1.97 22.62 -19.39
C VAL A 300 1.53 22.83 -20.83
N THR A 301 2.48 23.16 -21.71
CA THR A 301 2.20 23.35 -23.14
C THR A 301 1.52 22.14 -23.77
N LEU A 302 1.97 20.93 -23.45
CA LEU A 302 1.37 19.71 -24.00
C LEU A 302 -0.04 19.45 -23.44
N ALA A 303 -0.28 19.75 -22.17
CA ALA A 303 -1.60 19.63 -21.56
C ALA A 303 -2.60 20.65 -22.17
N GLU A 304 -2.16 21.89 -22.40
CA GLU A 304 -2.97 22.91 -23.09
C GLU A 304 -3.31 22.53 -24.53
N GLN A 305 -2.47 21.71 -25.18
CA GLN A 305 -2.76 21.09 -26.47
C GLN A 305 -3.72 19.91 -26.40
N GLY A 306 -4.29 19.61 -25.20
CA GLY A 306 -5.26 18.54 -24.98
C GLY A 306 -4.64 17.16 -24.80
N ARG A 307 -3.33 17.05 -24.53
CA ARG A 307 -2.70 15.75 -24.24
C ARG A 307 -2.96 15.32 -22.80
N ASN A 308 -3.31 14.06 -22.61
CA ASN A 308 -3.41 13.44 -21.30
C ASN A 308 -2.03 13.07 -20.74
N ALA A 309 -1.96 12.76 -19.43
CA ALA A 309 -0.72 12.46 -18.71
C ALA A 309 0.12 11.36 -19.39
N LEU A 310 -0.51 10.25 -19.83
CA LEU A 310 0.22 9.17 -20.51
C LEU A 310 0.84 9.65 -21.84
N SER A 311 0.12 10.44 -22.62
CA SER A 311 0.63 10.96 -23.90
C SER A 311 1.73 12.00 -23.71
N ILE A 312 1.70 12.76 -22.59
CA ILE A 312 2.78 13.66 -22.17
C ILE A 312 4.02 12.83 -21.78
N LEU A 313 3.87 11.80 -20.95
CA LEU A 313 4.97 10.93 -20.56
C LEU A 313 5.60 10.22 -21.77
N ARG A 314 4.79 9.72 -22.71
CA ARG A 314 5.29 9.09 -23.93
C ARG A 314 6.04 10.05 -24.84
N TYR A 315 5.67 11.31 -24.85
CA TYR A 315 6.39 12.33 -25.62
C TYR A 315 7.85 12.47 -25.17
N TYR A 316 8.10 12.37 -23.84
CA TYR A 316 9.44 12.55 -23.27
C TYR A 316 10.23 11.23 -23.13
N TYR A 317 9.57 10.12 -22.78
CA TYR A 317 10.25 8.88 -22.43
C TYR A 317 10.11 7.76 -23.48
N GLY A 318 9.33 8.00 -24.55
CA GLY A 318 9.14 7.04 -25.65
C GLY A 318 7.77 6.35 -25.61
N ASN A 319 7.37 5.81 -26.77
CA ASN A 319 6.06 5.18 -26.94
C ASN A 319 5.90 3.86 -26.18
N ASP A 320 7.00 3.27 -25.75
CA ASP A 320 7.07 2.03 -24.97
C ASP A 320 6.82 2.25 -23.46
N ILE A 321 6.48 3.47 -23.05
CA ILE A 321 6.09 3.80 -21.70
C ILE A 321 4.63 3.44 -21.44
N GLU A 322 4.39 2.82 -20.30
CA GLU A 322 3.06 2.56 -19.76
C GLU A 322 2.97 2.99 -18.29
N ILE A 323 1.78 3.40 -17.87
CA ILE A 323 1.44 3.62 -16.47
C ILE A 323 0.79 2.34 -15.97
N VAL A 324 1.40 1.71 -14.97
CA VAL A 324 0.85 0.51 -14.35
C VAL A 324 0.40 0.81 -12.93
N ARG A 325 -0.63 0.09 -12.51
CA ARG A 325 -1.14 0.16 -11.16
C ARG A 325 -0.83 -1.13 -10.42
N THR A 326 -0.27 -1.01 -9.23
CA THR A 326 -0.05 -2.15 -8.34
C THR A 326 -1.07 -2.15 -7.20
N GLN A 327 -1.45 -3.34 -6.76
CA GLN A 327 -2.22 -3.55 -5.53
C GLN A 327 -1.31 -3.98 -4.37
N ASN A 328 -0.02 -4.16 -4.63
CA ASN A 328 0.97 -4.50 -3.63
C ASN A 328 1.35 -3.23 -2.85
N ILE A 329 0.58 -2.94 -1.80
CA ILE A 329 0.75 -1.79 -0.91
C ILE A 329 1.06 -2.32 0.47
N GLN A 330 2.16 -1.87 1.04
CA GLN A 330 2.59 -2.29 2.38
C GLN A 330 1.51 -1.95 3.42
N ASP A 331 1.28 -2.86 4.36
CA ASP A 331 0.34 -2.75 5.49
C ASP A 331 -1.16 -2.59 5.11
N ILE A 332 -1.52 -2.68 3.83
CA ILE A 332 -2.91 -2.67 3.39
C ILE A 332 -3.30 -4.07 2.90
N ARG A 333 -4.12 -4.77 3.70
CA ARG A 333 -4.56 -6.16 3.44
C ARG A 333 -5.61 -6.25 2.35
N ASP A 334 -6.58 -5.33 2.37
CA ASP A 334 -7.70 -5.35 1.45
C ASP A 334 -7.51 -4.33 0.32
N SER A 335 -7.30 -4.84 -0.87
CA SER A 335 -7.24 -4.02 -2.08
C SER A 335 -8.61 -3.47 -2.43
N TYR A 336 -8.64 -2.28 -3.03
CA TYR A 336 -9.86 -1.69 -3.56
C TYR A 336 -10.60 -2.67 -4.50
N PRO A 337 -11.92 -2.89 -4.31
CA PRO A 337 -12.67 -3.93 -5.03
C PRO A 337 -12.85 -3.69 -6.54
N GLY A 338 -12.31 -2.60 -7.08
CA GLY A 338 -12.41 -2.25 -8.50
C GLY A 338 -13.66 -1.45 -8.86
N THR A 339 -14.70 -1.47 -8.04
CA THR A 339 -15.95 -0.72 -8.22
C THR A 339 -16.23 0.18 -7.03
N PRO A 340 -16.67 1.45 -7.25
CA PRO A 340 -16.99 2.36 -6.16
C PRO A 340 -18.18 1.85 -5.33
N LEU A 341 -18.07 1.96 -3.99
CA LEU A 341 -19.17 1.67 -3.06
C LEU A 341 -19.97 2.95 -2.80
N ARG A 342 -21.29 2.85 -2.88
CA ARG A 342 -22.24 3.97 -2.73
C ARG A 342 -23.58 3.45 -2.25
N VAL A 343 -24.52 4.33 -1.94
CA VAL A 343 -25.89 3.93 -1.55
C VAL A 343 -26.44 2.86 -2.50
N GLY A 344 -26.88 1.75 -1.92
CA GLY A 344 -27.33 0.55 -2.63
C GLY A 344 -26.27 -0.52 -2.85
N SER A 345 -24.97 -0.25 -2.63
CA SER A 345 -23.95 -1.28 -2.61
C SER A 345 -24.10 -2.19 -1.39
N SER A 346 -23.76 -3.48 -1.53
CA SER A 346 -23.81 -4.44 -0.42
C SER A 346 -22.70 -5.49 -0.49
N GLY A 347 -22.46 -6.19 0.61
CA GLY A 347 -21.52 -7.30 0.71
C GLY A 347 -20.28 -7.01 1.55
N LYS A 348 -19.27 -7.89 1.44
CA LYS A 348 -18.09 -7.90 2.31
C LYS A 348 -17.31 -6.57 2.30
N TYR A 349 -17.14 -5.96 1.16
CA TYR A 349 -16.36 -4.72 1.03
C TYR A 349 -17.06 -3.52 1.70
N VAL A 350 -18.39 -3.49 1.70
CA VAL A 350 -19.15 -2.49 2.46
C VAL A 350 -18.97 -2.72 3.96
N ARG A 351 -19.02 -3.98 4.40
CA ARG A 351 -18.80 -4.34 5.81
C ARG A 351 -17.38 -3.99 6.27
N ILE A 352 -16.36 -4.20 5.44
CA ILE A 352 -14.98 -3.81 5.75
C ILE A 352 -14.88 -2.32 6.02
N ILE A 353 -15.37 -1.47 5.12
CA ILE A 353 -15.28 -0.01 5.33
C ILE A 353 -16.13 0.47 6.51
N GLN A 354 -17.27 -0.15 6.77
CA GLN A 354 -18.09 0.19 7.94
C GLN A 354 -17.34 -0.11 9.25
N ARG A 355 -16.65 -1.26 9.34
CA ARG A 355 -15.83 -1.63 10.50
C ARG A 355 -14.64 -0.68 10.66
N GLN A 356 -13.90 -0.43 9.57
CA GLN A 356 -12.76 0.49 9.60
C GLN A 356 -13.20 1.90 10.03
N LEU A 357 -14.31 2.41 9.51
CA LEU A 357 -14.87 3.70 9.92
C LEU A 357 -15.32 3.70 11.39
N ASN A 358 -15.91 2.61 11.89
CA ASN A 358 -16.26 2.48 13.30
C ASN A 358 -15.03 2.52 14.23
N ARG A 359 -13.93 1.84 13.83
CA ARG A 359 -12.68 1.90 14.60
C ARG A 359 -12.10 3.32 14.59
N ILE A 360 -12.09 3.97 13.44
CA ILE A 360 -11.65 5.37 13.32
C ILE A 360 -12.54 6.30 14.16
N ALA A 361 -13.85 6.03 14.22
CA ALA A 361 -14.79 6.82 14.99
C ALA A 361 -14.54 6.79 16.51
N GLN A 362 -13.79 5.84 17.03
CA GLN A 362 -13.36 5.84 18.44
C GLN A 362 -12.42 7.01 18.74
N ASP A 363 -11.53 7.33 17.81
CA ASP A 363 -10.59 8.44 17.91
C ASP A 363 -11.14 9.74 17.27
N TYR A 364 -12.19 9.62 16.44
CA TYR A 364 -12.90 10.70 15.77
C TYR A 364 -14.42 10.62 16.06
N PRO A 365 -14.88 10.89 17.30
CA PRO A 365 -16.28 10.63 17.72
C PRO A 365 -17.34 11.35 16.89
N PHE A 366 -17.01 12.46 16.27
CA PHE A 366 -17.93 13.22 15.42
C PHE A 366 -18.30 12.50 14.11
N PHE A 367 -17.63 11.43 13.73
CA PHE A 367 -18.09 10.58 12.62
C PHE A 367 -19.40 9.87 12.97
N GLY A 368 -19.54 9.42 14.22
CA GLY A 368 -20.60 8.54 14.67
C GLY A 368 -20.36 7.09 14.26
N THR A 369 -21.07 6.18 14.89
CA THR A 369 -20.95 4.74 14.68
C THR A 369 -21.95 4.22 13.65
N LEU A 370 -21.58 3.17 12.91
CA LEU A 370 -22.40 2.48 11.92
C LEU A 370 -22.71 1.07 12.38
N THR A 371 -23.85 0.52 11.96
CA THR A 371 -24.05 -0.92 11.98
C THR A 371 -23.24 -1.53 10.85
N ALA A 372 -22.30 -2.43 11.17
CA ALA A 372 -21.46 -3.10 10.16
C ALA A 372 -22.22 -4.28 9.51
N ASP A 373 -23.37 -3.98 8.89
CA ASP A 373 -24.29 -4.95 8.29
C ASP A 373 -23.92 -5.35 6.85
N GLY A 374 -22.96 -4.62 6.26
CA GLY A 374 -22.56 -4.80 4.87
C GLY A 374 -23.54 -4.17 3.87
N ASN A 375 -24.46 -3.26 4.30
CA ASN A 375 -25.32 -2.51 3.42
C ASN A 375 -24.93 -1.03 3.42
N PHE A 376 -24.61 -0.49 2.26
CA PHE A 376 -24.25 0.91 2.12
C PHE A 376 -25.55 1.77 2.05
N GLY A 377 -26.04 2.15 3.20
CA GLY A 377 -27.23 3.03 3.33
C GLY A 377 -26.84 4.51 3.45
N THR A 378 -27.85 5.36 3.66
CA THR A 378 -27.65 6.81 3.85
C THR A 378 -26.84 7.15 5.09
N ALA A 379 -26.89 6.32 6.14
CA ALA A 379 -26.05 6.48 7.32
C ALA A 379 -24.56 6.28 6.98
N THR A 380 -24.24 5.22 6.21
CA THR A 380 -22.87 4.99 5.73
C THR A 380 -22.39 6.14 4.83
N GLU A 381 -23.24 6.61 3.91
CA GLU A 381 -22.92 7.77 3.07
C GLU A 381 -22.60 9.03 3.89
N ALA A 382 -23.38 9.30 4.92
CA ALA A 382 -23.17 10.47 5.79
C ALA A 382 -21.82 10.41 6.53
N VAL A 383 -21.45 9.23 7.05
CA VAL A 383 -20.15 9.01 7.70
C VAL A 383 -19.02 9.13 6.69
N VAL A 384 -19.17 8.56 5.51
CA VAL A 384 -18.17 8.69 4.42
C VAL A 384 -17.96 10.15 4.03
N LYS A 385 -19.01 10.96 3.91
CA LYS A 385 -18.88 12.41 3.63
C LYS A 385 -18.12 13.16 4.73
N LYS A 386 -18.39 12.84 6.00
CA LYS A 386 -17.64 13.43 7.13
C LYS A 386 -16.16 13.01 7.07
N PHE A 387 -15.89 11.72 6.81
CA PHE A 387 -14.53 11.21 6.63
C PHE A 387 -13.83 11.91 5.46
N GLN A 388 -14.48 12.03 4.32
CA GLN A 388 -13.94 12.72 3.15
C GLN A 388 -13.59 14.18 3.47
N LYS A 389 -14.49 14.89 4.20
CA LYS A 389 -14.23 16.27 4.67
C LYS A 389 -12.98 16.31 5.56
N GLN A 390 -12.90 15.42 6.56
CA GLN A 390 -11.80 15.38 7.53
C GLN A 390 -10.45 15.17 6.88
N PHE A 391 -10.38 14.31 5.88
CA PHE A 391 -9.14 13.92 5.22
C PHE A 391 -8.96 14.51 3.83
N ASN A 392 -9.61 15.63 3.56
CA ASN A 392 -9.46 16.46 2.36
C ASN A 392 -9.68 15.69 1.04
N LEU A 393 -10.74 14.87 1.01
CA LEU A 393 -11.19 14.15 -0.16
C LEU A 393 -12.45 14.83 -0.77
N ILE A 394 -12.79 14.47 -2.01
CA ILE A 394 -14.03 14.90 -2.64
C ILE A 394 -15.21 14.36 -1.82
N GLN A 395 -16.07 15.28 -1.31
CA GLN A 395 -17.17 14.96 -0.40
C GLN A 395 -18.42 14.48 -1.14
N ASP A 396 -18.27 13.45 -1.98
CA ASP A 396 -19.35 12.87 -2.78
C ASP A 396 -20.13 11.75 -2.07
N GLY A 397 -19.62 11.27 -0.93
CA GLY A 397 -20.17 10.14 -0.20
C GLY A 397 -19.94 8.80 -0.86
N VAL A 398 -19.09 8.73 -1.88
CA VAL A 398 -18.76 7.51 -2.60
C VAL A 398 -17.39 6.99 -2.14
N VAL A 399 -17.30 5.74 -1.77
CA VAL A 399 -16.00 5.11 -1.51
C VAL A 399 -15.40 4.64 -2.83
N GLY A 400 -14.82 5.60 -3.54
CA GLY A 400 -13.94 5.35 -4.67
C GLY A 400 -12.56 4.91 -4.19
N ARG A 401 -11.61 4.74 -5.11
CA ARG A 401 -10.25 4.28 -4.78
C ARG A 401 -9.56 5.17 -3.75
N SER A 402 -9.52 6.47 -3.96
CA SER A 402 -8.86 7.42 -3.05
C SER A 402 -9.44 7.33 -1.64
N THR A 403 -10.77 7.30 -1.53
CA THR A 403 -11.47 7.16 -0.24
C THR A 403 -11.19 5.81 0.42
N TRP A 404 -11.20 4.70 -0.35
CA TRP A 404 -10.89 3.36 0.15
C TRP A 404 -9.51 3.31 0.81
N TYR A 405 -8.48 3.71 0.07
CA TYR A 405 -7.12 3.64 0.59
C TYR A 405 -6.84 4.68 1.69
N LYS A 406 -7.54 5.81 1.71
CA LYS A 406 -7.43 6.76 2.82
C LYS A 406 -8.09 6.20 4.09
N ILE A 407 -9.25 5.53 4.00
CA ILE A 407 -9.88 4.83 5.12
C ILE A 407 -8.91 3.76 5.66
N SER A 408 -8.38 2.91 4.79
CA SER A 408 -7.44 1.85 5.18
C SER A 408 -6.17 2.42 5.84
N TYR A 409 -5.61 3.51 5.30
CA TYR A 409 -4.43 4.17 5.87
C TYR A 409 -4.69 4.74 7.27
N ILE A 410 -5.79 5.48 7.45
CA ILE A 410 -6.15 6.04 8.77
C ILE A 410 -6.50 4.93 9.75
N TYR A 411 -7.19 3.87 9.30
CA TYR A 411 -7.46 2.68 10.12
C TYR A 411 -6.19 2.04 10.66
N VAL A 412 -5.16 1.85 9.82
CA VAL A 412 -3.85 1.34 10.25
C VAL A 412 -3.19 2.30 11.24
N ALA A 413 -3.27 3.61 11.03
CA ALA A 413 -2.69 4.60 11.93
C ALA A 413 -3.34 4.55 13.32
N VAL A 414 -4.67 4.60 13.40
CA VAL A 414 -5.41 4.54 14.69
C VAL A 414 -5.26 3.18 15.37
N LYS A 415 -5.07 2.12 14.61
CA LYS A 415 -4.80 0.78 15.14
C LYS A 415 -3.42 0.69 15.79
N LYS A 416 -2.40 1.27 15.18
CA LYS A 416 -1.04 1.33 15.74
C LYS A 416 -0.99 2.17 17.03
N LEU A 417 -1.86 3.16 17.18
CA LEU A 417 -2.03 3.89 18.44
C LEU A 417 -2.58 3.02 19.57
N ALA A 418 -3.54 2.17 19.30
CA ALA A 418 -4.07 1.22 20.28
C ALA A 418 -3.01 0.20 20.74
N GLN A 419 -1.95 0.00 19.96
CA GLN A 419 -0.76 -0.79 20.34
C GLN A 419 0.28 0.03 21.08
N LEU A 420 0.26 1.35 20.91
CA LEU A 420 1.13 2.32 21.61
C LEU A 420 0.24 2.97 22.67
N THR A 421 0.04 2.38 23.81
CA THR A 421 -0.72 2.86 24.96
C THR A 421 -1.41 4.24 24.86
N SER A 422 -2.60 4.36 25.40
CA SER A 422 -3.42 5.58 25.43
C SER A 422 -2.66 6.79 25.94
N GLU A 423 -2.86 7.93 25.28
CA GLU A 423 -2.64 9.30 25.72
C GLU A 423 -1.48 9.51 26.72
N GLY A 424 -0.25 9.63 26.18
CA GLY A 424 0.85 10.18 26.96
C GLY A 424 1.42 9.30 28.07
N GLU A 425 0.98 8.08 28.22
CA GLU A 425 1.64 7.12 29.07
C GLU A 425 2.88 6.59 28.35
N LYS A 426 4.02 6.62 29.04
CA LYS A 426 5.26 6.00 28.58
C LYS A 426 4.92 4.57 28.14
N PRO A 427 5.38 4.07 26.99
CA PRO A 427 5.46 2.65 26.80
C PRO A 427 6.24 2.13 28.01
N SER A 428 5.56 1.45 28.92
CA SER A 428 6.26 0.58 29.84
C SER A 428 7.11 -0.26 28.91
N GLY A 429 8.43 -0.29 29.05
CA GLY A 429 9.38 -0.91 28.10
C GLY A 429 9.24 -2.42 27.93
N GLU A 430 8.06 -2.92 28.11
CA GLU A 430 7.54 -4.20 27.70
C GLU A 430 6.57 -3.93 26.53
N LEU A 431 6.99 -4.28 25.32
CA LEU A 431 6.08 -4.70 24.28
C LEU A 431 4.93 -5.43 24.95
N VAL A 432 3.66 -5.12 24.63
CA VAL A 432 2.50 -5.89 25.11
C VAL A 432 2.77 -7.34 24.76
N THR A 433 3.45 -8.02 25.66
CA THR A 433 3.70 -9.45 25.55
C THR A 433 2.33 -10.06 25.73
N GLY A 434 1.89 -10.92 24.81
CA GLY A 434 0.63 -11.65 24.94
C GLY A 434 0.58 -12.54 26.18
N THR A 435 1.28 -12.15 27.22
CA THR A 435 1.42 -12.86 28.48
C THR A 435 0.09 -12.83 29.21
N TRP A 436 -0.38 -14.01 29.57
CA TRP A 436 -1.59 -14.20 30.36
C TRP A 436 -1.53 -13.39 31.68
N PRO A 437 -2.52 -12.53 31.97
CA PRO A 437 -2.50 -11.66 33.16
C PRO A 437 -2.75 -12.42 34.50
N GLY A 438 -2.98 -13.72 34.44
CA GLY A 438 -3.20 -14.56 35.63
C GLY A 438 -4.62 -14.55 36.17
N THR A 439 -5.55 -13.78 35.57
CA THR A 439 -6.95 -13.66 36.02
C THR A 439 -7.91 -14.17 34.95
N LEU A 440 -8.94 -14.92 35.38
CA LEU A 440 -9.98 -15.39 34.46
C LEU A 440 -10.89 -14.24 34.05
N LEU A 441 -11.03 -14.00 32.72
CA LEU A 441 -11.98 -13.02 32.21
C LEU A 441 -13.27 -13.71 31.80
N ARG A 442 -14.38 -13.19 32.29
CA ARG A 442 -15.74 -13.71 32.07
C ARG A 442 -16.75 -12.61 32.16
N ARG A 443 -17.99 -12.91 31.85
CA ARG A 443 -19.09 -11.95 31.95
C ARG A 443 -19.07 -11.17 33.28
N GLY A 444 -19.02 -9.86 33.20
CA GLY A 444 -18.87 -8.93 34.31
C GLY A 444 -17.44 -8.47 34.60
N SER A 445 -16.40 -9.09 34.03
CA SER A 445 -15.01 -8.58 34.09
C SER A 445 -14.91 -7.23 33.39
N ARG A 446 -14.00 -6.39 33.87
CA ARG A 446 -13.76 -5.04 33.32
C ARG A 446 -12.28 -4.71 33.37
N GLY A 447 -11.85 -3.78 32.51
CA GLY A 447 -10.50 -3.19 32.51
C GLY A 447 -9.69 -3.56 31.25
N GLU A 448 -8.41 -3.21 31.27
CA GLU A 448 -7.48 -3.31 30.12
C GLU A 448 -7.34 -4.72 29.56
N ASP A 449 -7.29 -5.75 30.40
CA ASP A 449 -7.24 -7.15 29.91
C ASP A 449 -8.50 -7.52 29.11
N VAL A 450 -9.66 -6.95 29.45
CA VAL A 450 -10.90 -7.14 28.68
C VAL A 450 -10.83 -6.40 27.38
N GLU A 451 -10.38 -5.14 27.37
CA GLU A 451 -10.16 -4.36 26.14
C GLU A 451 -9.19 -5.11 25.21
N GLN A 452 -8.12 -5.66 25.76
CA GLN A 452 -7.12 -6.38 24.98
C GLN A 452 -7.69 -7.59 24.26
N ILE A 453 -8.45 -8.45 24.93
CA ILE A 453 -9.07 -9.60 24.25
C ILE A 453 -10.20 -9.19 23.31
N GLN A 454 -10.94 -8.14 23.66
CA GLN A 454 -11.96 -7.59 22.76
C GLN A 454 -11.30 -7.07 21.47
N PHE A 455 -10.19 -6.36 21.59
CA PHE A 455 -9.42 -5.88 20.45
C PHE A 455 -8.96 -7.06 19.57
N TRP A 456 -8.29 -8.05 20.13
CA TRP A 456 -7.83 -9.21 19.35
C TRP A 456 -8.99 -9.97 18.69
N LEU A 457 -10.09 -10.19 19.41
CA LEU A 457 -11.27 -10.87 18.88
C LEU A 457 -11.97 -10.05 17.78
N SER A 458 -12.02 -8.73 17.90
CA SER A 458 -12.54 -7.83 16.87
C SER A 458 -11.71 -7.93 15.59
N GLU A 459 -10.39 -7.93 15.70
CA GLU A 459 -9.51 -8.14 14.56
C GLU A 459 -9.69 -9.51 13.92
N LEU A 460 -9.77 -10.56 14.75
CA LEU A 460 -9.99 -11.92 14.28
C LEU A 460 -11.38 -12.10 13.65
N SER A 461 -12.39 -11.33 14.06
CA SER A 461 -13.75 -11.39 13.50
C SER A 461 -13.83 -10.94 12.04
N GLU A 462 -12.88 -10.13 11.57
CA GLU A 462 -12.81 -9.70 10.18
C GLU A 462 -12.58 -10.89 9.21
N TYR A 463 -11.88 -11.92 9.68
CA TYR A 463 -11.41 -13.03 8.86
C TYR A 463 -12.00 -14.38 9.27
N ASN A 464 -12.73 -14.43 10.35
CA ASN A 464 -13.29 -15.64 10.93
C ASN A 464 -14.79 -15.47 11.25
N ASP A 465 -15.50 -16.58 11.35
CA ASP A 465 -16.92 -16.57 11.76
C ASP A 465 -17.06 -16.38 13.29
N ILE A 466 -16.57 -15.23 13.74
CA ILE A 466 -16.64 -14.76 15.12
C ILE A 466 -17.54 -13.52 15.12
N PRO A 467 -18.55 -13.41 16.00
CA PRO A 467 -19.34 -12.21 16.11
C PRO A 467 -18.48 -10.98 16.38
N ASP A 468 -18.74 -9.91 15.65
CA ASP A 468 -18.12 -8.60 15.88
C ASP A 468 -18.54 -8.05 17.25
N LEU A 469 -17.64 -7.32 17.91
CA LEU A 469 -17.87 -6.80 19.25
C LEU A 469 -17.20 -5.42 19.42
N ALA A 470 -17.75 -4.62 20.31
CA ALA A 470 -17.15 -3.36 20.71
C ALA A 470 -15.95 -3.61 21.64
N VAL A 471 -14.91 -2.79 21.50
CA VAL A 471 -13.76 -2.73 22.43
C VAL A 471 -14.10 -1.65 23.45
N ASP A 472 -14.73 -2.03 24.56
CA ASP A 472 -15.25 -1.12 25.60
C ASP A 472 -14.73 -1.45 27.02
N GLY A 473 -13.86 -2.42 27.13
CA GLY A 473 -13.34 -2.88 28.44
C GLY A 473 -14.37 -3.54 29.33
N ILE A 474 -15.54 -3.89 28.81
CA ILE A 474 -16.62 -4.51 29.57
C ILE A 474 -16.93 -5.89 29.00
N PHE A 475 -16.62 -6.95 29.71
CA PHE A 475 -16.95 -8.31 29.28
C PHE A 475 -18.47 -8.56 29.36
N GLY A 476 -19.17 -8.12 28.32
CA GLY A 476 -20.61 -8.25 28.17
C GLY A 476 -21.04 -9.57 27.51
N ALA A 477 -22.32 -9.64 27.15
CA ALA A 477 -22.88 -10.78 26.40
C ALA A 477 -22.28 -10.90 24.99
N GLY A 478 -21.95 -9.78 24.34
CA GLY A 478 -21.26 -9.75 23.03
C GLY A 478 -19.87 -10.37 23.12
N THR A 479 -19.07 -9.94 24.09
CA THR A 479 -17.72 -10.49 24.34
C THR A 479 -17.78 -11.99 24.64
N GLU A 480 -18.72 -12.44 25.48
CA GLU A 480 -18.92 -13.86 25.75
C GLU A 480 -19.27 -14.64 24.48
N ALA A 481 -20.15 -14.11 23.64
CA ALA A 481 -20.53 -14.76 22.38
C ALA A 481 -19.35 -14.92 21.43
N SER A 482 -18.51 -13.86 21.30
CA SER A 482 -17.29 -13.90 20.47
C SER A 482 -16.24 -14.87 21.03
N VAL A 483 -16.05 -14.89 22.36
CA VAL A 483 -15.16 -15.88 23.02
C VAL A 483 -15.65 -17.32 22.76
N ARG A 484 -16.96 -17.60 22.92
CA ARG A 484 -17.52 -18.93 22.62
C ARG A 484 -17.38 -19.30 21.16
N ALA A 485 -17.57 -18.36 20.24
CA ALA A 485 -17.35 -18.59 18.81
C ALA A 485 -15.88 -18.90 18.52
N PHE A 486 -14.96 -18.12 19.10
CA PHE A 486 -13.53 -18.38 19.01
C PHE A 486 -13.17 -19.78 19.57
N GLN A 487 -13.59 -20.09 20.80
CA GLN A 487 -13.33 -21.37 21.42
C GLN A 487 -13.83 -22.55 20.56
N ARG A 488 -15.02 -22.42 19.97
CA ARG A 488 -15.59 -23.44 19.08
C ARG A 488 -14.77 -23.58 17.80
N LEU A 489 -14.36 -22.45 17.23
CA LEU A 489 -13.58 -22.40 15.99
C LEU A 489 -12.21 -23.05 16.17
N TYR A 490 -11.60 -22.86 17.35
CA TYR A 490 -10.23 -23.31 17.64
C TYR A 490 -10.17 -24.59 18.49
N GLY A 491 -11.32 -25.29 18.66
CA GLY A 491 -11.38 -26.58 19.36
C GLY A 491 -11.06 -26.49 20.85
N LEU A 492 -11.26 -25.33 21.47
CA LEU A 492 -11.11 -25.13 22.91
C LEU A 492 -12.39 -25.52 23.67
N THR A 493 -12.31 -25.61 24.99
CA THR A 493 -13.51 -25.75 25.82
C THR A 493 -14.43 -24.57 25.64
N VAL A 494 -15.68 -24.80 25.19
CA VAL A 494 -16.65 -23.75 24.86
C VAL A 494 -17.41 -23.32 26.11
N ASP A 495 -16.72 -22.61 27.03
CA ASP A 495 -17.28 -22.17 28.31
C ASP A 495 -17.53 -20.63 28.36
N GLY A 496 -17.06 -19.90 27.34
CA GLY A 496 -17.16 -18.43 27.27
C GLY A 496 -16.28 -17.70 28.28
N ILE A 497 -15.29 -18.39 28.85
CA ILE A 497 -14.33 -17.85 29.81
C ILE A 497 -12.96 -17.76 29.15
N VAL A 498 -12.28 -16.66 29.31
CA VAL A 498 -10.90 -16.51 28.86
C VAL A 498 -9.99 -16.88 30.03
N GLY A 499 -9.54 -18.13 30.04
CA GLY A 499 -8.45 -18.62 30.85
C GLY A 499 -7.14 -18.59 30.05
N GLN A 500 -6.04 -19.02 30.63
CA GLN A 500 -4.72 -19.00 29.99
C GLN A 500 -4.74 -19.61 28.58
N SER A 501 -5.29 -20.81 28.42
CA SER A 501 -5.33 -21.49 27.11
C SER A 501 -6.12 -20.72 26.07
N THR A 502 -7.22 -20.03 26.46
CA THR A 502 -8.03 -19.24 25.54
C THR A 502 -7.31 -17.91 25.23
N TRP A 503 -6.70 -17.28 26.23
CA TRP A 503 -5.91 -16.07 26.06
C TRP A 503 -4.75 -16.31 25.09
N ASP A 504 -3.92 -17.32 25.37
CA ASP A 504 -2.77 -17.66 24.55
C ASP A 504 -3.20 -17.97 23.10
N ALA A 505 -4.31 -18.69 22.91
CA ALA A 505 -4.83 -19.00 21.59
C ALA A 505 -5.33 -17.74 20.85
N ILE A 506 -6.06 -16.84 21.53
CA ILE A 506 -6.51 -15.56 20.92
C ILE A 506 -5.30 -14.71 20.52
N TYR A 507 -4.34 -14.56 21.44
CA TYR A 507 -3.13 -13.79 21.18
C TYR A 507 -2.31 -14.39 20.03
N HIS A 508 -2.07 -15.70 20.03
CA HIS A 508 -1.29 -16.35 18.97
C HIS A 508 -1.96 -16.23 17.60
N GLU A 509 -3.27 -16.30 17.55
CA GLU A 509 -3.99 -16.07 16.29
C GLU A 509 -3.88 -14.63 15.82
N TYR A 510 -4.05 -13.69 16.73
CA TYR A 510 -3.86 -12.27 16.43
C TYR A 510 -2.40 -11.99 16.01
N ALA A 511 -1.41 -12.45 16.77
CA ALA A 511 0.01 -12.25 16.47
C ALA A 511 0.43 -12.92 15.14
N SER A 512 -0.16 -14.07 14.79
CA SER A 512 0.11 -14.70 13.49
C SER A 512 -0.41 -13.85 12.33
N MET A 513 -1.55 -13.16 12.51
CA MET A 513 -2.06 -12.22 11.53
C MET A 513 -1.17 -10.99 11.38
N GLU A 514 -0.54 -10.52 12.47
CA GLU A 514 0.39 -9.40 12.46
C GLU A 514 1.77 -9.78 11.89
N SER A 515 2.26 -10.98 12.18
CA SER A 515 3.56 -11.47 11.67
C SER A 515 3.56 -11.68 10.14
N ASP A 516 2.41 -11.99 9.55
CA ASP A 516 2.25 -12.02 8.08
C ASP A 516 2.48 -10.64 7.42
N ASN A 517 2.46 -9.56 8.22
CA ASN A 517 2.69 -8.19 7.76
C ASN A 517 4.09 -7.63 8.12
N SER A 518 4.94 -8.37 8.84
CA SER A 518 6.27 -7.88 9.20
C SER A 518 7.23 -7.95 8.03
N PRO A 519 7.90 -6.84 7.65
CA PRO A 519 8.90 -6.81 6.57
C PRO A 519 10.15 -7.66 6.86
N GLU A 520 10.33 -8.10 8.10
CA GLU A 520 11.48 -8.93 8.51
C GLU A 520 11.33 -10.41 8.15
N ALA A 521 10.13 -10.89 7.80
CA ALA A 521 9.94 -12.15 7.11
C ALA A 521 10.26 -11.95 5.62
N GLY A 522 11.47 -11.55 5.29
CA GLY A 522 12.02 -11.38 3.94
C GLY A 522 12.21 -12.69 3.17
N GLY A 523 11.32 -13.65 3.40
CA GLY A 523 11.09 -14.83 2.59
C GLY A 523 9.66 -14.78 2.07
N ASN A 524 9.45 -14.88 0.76
CA ASN A 524 8.13 -15.12 0.17
C ASN A 524 7.35 -16.12 1.02
N ALA A 525 6.14 -15.78 1.45
CA ALA A 525 5.29 -16.59 2.35
C ALA A 525 5.15 -18.08 1.94
N GLY A 526 5.42 -18.43 0.71
CA GLY A 526 5.46 -19.81 0.20
C GLY A 526 6.84 -20.42 0.01
N THR A 527 7.93 -19.69 0.28
CA THR A 527 9.28 -20.23 0.04
C THR A 527 9.68 -21.21 1.14
N TYR A 528 10.11 -22.40 0.73
CA TYR A 528 10.63 -23.40 1.66
C TYR A 528 11.85 -22.86 2.41
N PRO A 529 11.87 -22.90 3.76
CA PRO A 529 12.93 -22.27 4.56
C PRO A 529 14.31 -22.94 4.50
N GLY A 530 14.45 -24.01 3.71
CA GLY A 530 15.73 -24.68 3.48
C GLY A 530 16.00 -25.86 4.42
N THR A 531 15.34 -25.93 5.58
CA THR A 531 15.49 -26.99 6.57
C THR A 531 14.21 -27.79 6.74
N ALA A 532 14.31 -29.12 6.83
CA ALA A 532 13.17 -29.98 7.08
C ALA A 532 12.68 -29.84 8.54
N MET A 533 11.37 -29.79 8.73
CA MET A 533 10.75 -29.69 10.05
C MET A 533 10.21 -31.05 10.50
N THR A 534 10.58 -31.46 11.71
CA THR A 534 10.23 -32.73 12.34
C THR A 534 9.81 -32.48 13.79
N VAL A 535 9.36 -33.53 14.48
CA VAL A 535 9.09 -33.46 15.93
C VAL A 535 10.29 -32.84 16.66
N GLY A 536 10.02 -31.80 17.45
CA GLY A 536 11.01 -31.01 18.16
C GLY A 536 11.45 -29.72 17.43
N SER A 537 11.14 -29.55 16.14
CA SER A 537 11.36 -28.29 15.44
C SER A 537 10.46 -27.17 16.01
N THR A 538 10.98 -25.94 16.08
CA THR A 538 10.24 -24.78 16.58
C THR A 538 10.47 -23.55 15.70
N GLY A 539 9.61 -22.55 15.82
CA GLY A 539 9.74 -21.24 15.15
C GLY A 539 8.68 -20.95 14.11
N ASP A 540 8.84 -19.82 13.41
CA ASP A 540 7.82 -19.26 12.52
C ASP A 540 7.51 -20.13 11.30
N ALA A 541 8.51 -20.81 10.76
CA ALA A 541 8.28 -21.76 9.66
C ALA A 541 7.39 -22.94 10.08
N VAL A 542 7.55 -23.44 11.30
CA VAL A 542 6.67 -24.48 11.86
C VAL A 542 5.26 -23.93 12.05
N ARG A 543 5.15 -22.73 12.61
CA ARG A 543 3.86 -22.05 12.84
C ARG A 543 3.11 -21.83 11.54
N LEU A 544 3.81 -21.36 10.50
CA LEU A 544 3.22 -21.13 9.18
C LEU A 544 2.70 -22.42 8.54
N ALA A 545 3.47 -23.49 8.59
CA ALA A 545 3.02 -24.79 8.10
C ALA A 545 1.81 -25.35 8.89
N GLN A 546 1.81 -25.17 10.20
CA GLN A 546 0.67 -25.52 11.07
C GLN A 546 -0.56 -24.68 10.74
N PHE A 547 -0.40 -23.40 10.46
CA PHE A 547 -1.47 -22.51 10.01
C PHE A 547 -2.11 -23.03 8.72
N TRP A 548 -1.30 -23.35 7.70
CA TRP A 548 -1.83 -23.92 6.45
C TRP A 548 -2.54 -25.24 6.67
N LEU A 549 -1.95 -26.15 7.44
CA LEU A 549 -2.58 -27.44 7.81
C LEU A 549 -3.95 -27.23 8.48
N ARG A 550 -4.06 -26.25 9.36
CA ARG A 550 -5.31 -25.92 10.04
C ARG A 550 -6.38 -25.39 9.08
N ILE A 551 -6.01 -24.50 8.16
CA ILE A 551 -6.97 -24.04 7.14
C ILE A 551 -7.41 -25.19 6.23
N ILE A 552 -6.47 -26.03 5.81
CA ILE A 552 -6.73 -27.21 4.98
C ILE A 552 -7.63 -28.21 5.72
N SER A 553 -7.42 -28.44 7.02
CA SER A 553 -8.24 -29.34 7.83
C SER A 553 -9.71 -28.91 7.95
N ARG A 554 -10.02 -27.62 7.84
CA ARG A 554 -11.40 -27.11 7.80
C ARG A 554 -12.13 -27.51 6.51
N SER A 555 -11.39 -27.59 5.41
CA SER A 555 -11.93 -28.04 4.11
C SER A 555 -11.80 -29.56 3.91
N ASN A 556 -11.01 -30.25 4.73
CA ASN A 556 -10.77 -31.69 4.59
C ASN A 556 -10.69 -32.37 5.95
N SER A 557 -11.79 -33.04 6.33
CA SER A 557 -11.93 -33.76 7.61
C SER A 557 -11.00 -34.95 7.78
N ALA A 558 -10.33 -35.43 6.72
CA ALA A 558 -9.32 -36.49 6.82
C ALA A 558 -8.02 -36.01 7.49
N ILE A 559 -7.82 -34.68 7.58
CA ILE A 559 -6.64 -34.10 8.19
C ILE A 559 -7.02 -33.58 9.58
N PRO A 560 -6.37 -34.04 10.66
CA PRO A 560 -6.64 -33.55 12.01
C PRO A 560 -6.39 -32.05 12.15
N THR A 561 -7.30 -31.35 12.79
CA THR A 561 -7.12 -29.93 13.13
C THR A 561 -6.06 -29.79 14.23
N ILE A 562 -5.15 -28.86 14.06
CA ILE A 562 -4.04 -28.59 15.00
C ILE A 562 -3.97 -27.11 15.34
N THR A 563 -3.29 -26.81 16.43
CA THR A 563 -2.94 -25.45 16.83
C THR A 563 -1.67 -24.99 16.11
N ALA A 564 -1.62 -23.75 15.67
CA ALA A 564 -0.42 -23.15 15.07
C ALA A 564 0.43 -22.45 16.17
N ASP A 565 1.04 -23.26 17.03
CA ASP A 565 1.83 -22.82 18.19
C ASP A 565 3.32 -22.61 17.90
N GLY A 566 3.75 -22.98 16.70
CA GLY A 566 5.17 -22.92 16.31
C GLY A 566 6.02 -24.04 16.92
N VAL A 567 5.42 -25.05 17.53
CA VAL A 567 6.11 -26.23 18.09
C VAL A 567 5.68 -27.49 17.35
N PHE A 568 6.58 -28.11 16.63
CA PHE A 568 6.30 -29.34 15.90
C PHE A 568 6.19 -30.53 16.87
N GLY A 569 5.03 -30.72 17.44
CA GLY A 569 4.73 -31.83 18.34
C GLY A 569 4.12 -33.05 17.63
N ALA A 570 3.76 -34.09 18.41
CA ALA A 570 3.13 -35.29 17.88
C ALA A 570 1.78 -35.03 17.20
N ALA A 571 1.04 -33.97 17.58
CA ALA A 571 -0.20 -33.57 16.90
C ALA A 571 0.10 -33.05 15.49
N THR A 572 1.11 -32.22 15.34
CA THR A 572 1.58 -31.68 14.05
C THR A 572 2.05 -32.83 13.15
N GLU A 573 2.85 -33.76 13.66
CA GLU A 573 3.30 -34.96 12.91
C GLU A 573 2.13 -35.76 12.36
N ARG A 574 1.10 -36.04 13.19
CA ARG A 574 -0.11 -36.77 12.75
C ARG A 574 -0.84 -36.04 11.63
N ALA A 575 -0.99 -34.72 11.76
CA ALA A 575 -1.63 -33.91 10.71
C ALA A 575 -0.83 -33.88 9.42
N VAL A 576 0.51 -33.78 9.50
CA VAL A 576 1.42 -33.87 8.35
C VAL A 576 1.30 -35.24 7.67
N ARG A 577 1.33 -36.36 8.40
CA ARG A 577 1.15 -37.68 7.83
C ARG A 577 -0.21 -37.84 7.14
N ALA A 578 -1.29 -37.37 7.75
CA ALA A 578 -2.63 -37.40 7.15
C ALA A 578 -2.67 -36.55 5.87
N PHE A 579 -2.05 -35.36 5.88
CA PHE A 579 -1.92 -34.51 4.71
C PHE A 579 -1.13 -35.20 3.59
N GLN A 580 0.04 -35.74 3.91
CA GLN A 580 0.89 -36.45 2.95
C GLN A 580 0.14 -37.65 2.32
N GLN A 581 -0.55 -38.44 3.14
CA GLN A 581 -1.35 -39.54 2.66
C GLN A 581 -2.47 -39.10 1.72
N PHE A 582 -3.21 -38.04 2.10
CA PHE A 582 -4.33 -37.59 1.32
C PHE A 582 -3.88 -36.99 -0.03
N TYR A 583 -2.76 -36.25 -0.05
CA TYR A 583 -2.25 -35.59 -1.27
C TYR A 583 -1.20 -36.42 -2.03
N GLY A 584 -0.98 -37.68 -1.66
CA GLY A 584 -0.11 -38.61 -2.41
C GLY A 584 1.39 -38.34 -2.27
N LEU A 585 1.82 -37.73 -1.18
CA LEU A 585 3.23 -37.52 -0.85
C LEU A 585 3.83 -38.71 -0.06
N SER A 586 5.16 -38.77 0.09
CA SER A 586 5.79 -39.73 1.01
C SER A 586 5.31 -39.48 2.43
N VAL A 587 4.75 -40.51 3.08
CA VAL A 587 4.13 -40.42 4.42
C VAL A 587 5.22 -40.62 5.50
N ASP A 588 6.10 -39.64 5.64
CA ASP A 588 7.22 -39.64 6.59
C ASP A 588 7.00 -38.77 7.84
N GLY A 589 5.91 -37.99 7.86
CA GLY A 589 5.63 -37.05 8.94
C GLY A 589 6.58 -35.84 9.00
N ILE A 590 7.35 -35.61 7.96
CA ILE A 590 8.35 -34.53 7.86
C ILE A 590 7.88 -33.46 6.87
N ILE A 591 7.96 -32.20 7.26
CA ILE A 591 7.73 -31.10 6.32
C ILE A 591 9.08 -30.78 5.64
N GLY A 592 9.40 -31.54 4.60
CA GLY A 592 10.45 -31.20 3.66
C GLY A 592 9.92 -30.31 2.55
N ARG A 593 10.76 -29.97 1.56
CA ARG A 593 10.39 -29.08 0.45
C ARG A 593 9.13 -29.50 -0.30
N ALA A 594 8.95 -30.80 -0.57
CA ALA A 594 7.78 -31.28 -1.30
C ALA A 594 6.49 -31.12 -0.48
N THR A 595 6.53 -31.44 0.81
CA THR A 595 5.38 -31.26 1.72
C THR A 595 5.06 -29.78 1.92
N TRP A 596 6.07 -28.93 2.10
CA TRP A 596 5.92 -27.50 2.23
C TRP A 596 5.24 -26.86 1.01
N ASN A 597 5.77 -27.13 -0.18
CA ASN A 597 5.21 -26.58 -1.43
C ASN A 597 3.76 -27.03 -1.65
N LYS A 598 3.45 -28.29 -1.30
CA LYS A 598 2.08 -28.82 -1.42
C LYS A 598 1.12 -28.23 -0.40
N LEU A 599 1.59 -27.99 0.83
CA LEU A 599 0.81 -27.27 1.86
C LEU A 599 0.43 -25.88 1.38
N TYR A 600 1.41 -25.14 0.87
CA TYR A 600 1.16 -23.78 0.37
C TYR A 600 0.24 -23.77 -0.85
N GLU A 601 0.42 -24.69 -1.79
CA GLU A 601 -0.45 -24.86 -2.97
C GLU A 601 -1.91 -25.04 -2.55
N VAL A 602 -2.17 -26.03 -1.72
CA VAL A 602 -3.53 -26.39 -1.28
C VAL A 602 -4.15 -25.26 -0.47
N TYR A 603 -3.38 -24.65 0.43
CA TYR A 603 -3.80 -23.46 1.17
C TYR A 603 -4.22 -22.32 0.24
N THR A 604 -3.40 -21.99 -0.74
CA THR A 604 -3.66 -20.92 -1.69
C THR A 604 -4.90 -21.20 -2.55
N ASP A 605 -5.07 -22.44 -2.99
CA ASP A 605 -6.22 -22.86 -3.79
C ASP A 605 -7.53 -22.75 -2.98
N ILE A 606 -7.48 -23.11 -1.69
CA ILE A 606 -8.63 -22.92 -0.76
C ILE A 606 -8.91 -21.45 -0.52
N ALA A 607 -7.88 -20.66 -0.22
CA ALA A 607 -8.00 -19.22 0.03
C ALA A 607 -8.57 -18.43 -1.16
N ASN A 608 -8.24 -18.88 -2.38
CA ASN A 608 -8.80 -18.31 -3.62
C ASN A 608 -10.18 -18.88 -4.00
N GLY A 609 -10.73 -19.80 -3.19
CA GLY A 609 -12.04 -20.42 -3.45
C GLY A 609 -12.04 -21.34 -4.68
N LEU A 610 -10.92 -21.99 -4.97
CA LEU A 610 -10.74 -22.89 -6.11
C LEU A 610 -11.08 -24.34 -5.74
N LEU A 611 -10.94 -24.72 -4.47
CA LEU A 611 -11.20 -26.07 -3.95
C LEU A 611 -12.43 -26.09 -3.05
N GLY A 612 -13.23 -27.12 -3.19
CA GLY A 612 -14.31 -27.46 -2.27
C GLY A 612 -13.87 -28.42 -1.17
N PRO A 613 -14.78 -28.72 -0.20
CA PRO A 613 -14.51 -29.66 0.86
C PRO A 613 -14.08 -31.03 0.34
N GLY A 614 -12.89 -31.51 0.74
CA GLY A 614 -12.35 -32.83 0.37
C GLY A 614 -11.92 -32.97 -1.10
N GLU A 615 -11.94 -31.91 -1.88
CA GLU A 615 -11.44 -31.93 -3.26
C GLU A 615 -9.90 -31.87 -3.32
N ARG A 616 -9.36 -32.42 -4.41
CA ARG A 616 -7.93 -32.32 -4.72
C ARG A 616 -7.71 -31.35 -5.88
N PRO A 617 -6.67 -30.54 -5.85
CA PRO A 617 -6.31 -29.68 -7.00
C PRO A 617 -6.20 -30.51 -8.29
N GLY A 618 -6.65 -29.95 -9.40
CA GLY A 618 -6.55 -30.59 -10.71
C GLY A 618 -7.53 -31.73 -10.99
N THR A 619 -8.54 -31.93 -10.13
CA THR A 619 -9.60 -32.92 -10.42
C THR A 619 -10.51 -32.40 -11.55
N TYR A 620 -10.53 -33.08 -12.68
CA TYR A 620 -11.40 -32.72 -13.81
C TYR A 620 -12.88 -32.76 -13.42
N PRO A 621 -13.68 -31.71 -13.73
CA PRO A 621 -15.06 -31.60 -13.25
C PRO A 621 -16.08 -32.54 -13.94
N GLY A 622 -15.64 -33.42 -14.82
CA GLY A 622 -16.49 -34.41 -15.49
C GLY A 622 -17.23 -33.89 -16.73
N SER A 623 -17.21 -32.58 -16.98
CA SER A 623 -17.78 -31.96 -18.18
C SER A 623 -16.85 -30.90 -18.77
N PRO A 624 -16.80 -30.78 -20.12
CA PRO A 624 -15.95 -29.77 -20.76
C PRO A 624 -16.40 -28.33 -20.43
N LEU A 625 -15.42 -27.47 -20.13
CA LEU A 625 -15.67 -26.05 -19.90
C LEU A 625 -15.49 -25.26 -21.21
N ARG A 626 -16.45 -24.39 -21.53
CA ARG A 626 -16.52 -23.59 -22.75
C ARG A 626 -17.26 -22.29 -22.50
N VAL A 627 -17.31 -21.41 -23.49
CA VAL A 627 -18.08 -20.16 -23.39
C VAL A 627 -19.48 -20.41 -22.84
N GLY A 628 -19.85 -19.71 -21.78
CA GLY A 628 -21.10 -19.86 -21.07
C GLY A 628 -21.03 -20.79 -19.85
N SER A 629 -19.96 -21.58 -19.67
CA SER A 629 -19.73 -22.33 -18.42
C SER A 629 -19.47 -21.37 -17.28
N THR A 630 -19.94 -21.70 -16.08
CA THR A 630 -19.75 -20.90 -14.87
C THR A 630 -19.39 -21.77 -13.66
N GLY A 631 -18.86 -21.16 -12.63
CA GLY A 631 -18.60 -21.78 -11.34
C GLY A 631 -17.13 -22.05 -11.02
N ARG A 632 -16.89 -22.83 -9.97
CA ARG A 632 -15.58 -23.01 -9.36
C ARG A 632 -14.52 -23.61 -10.31
N SER A 633 -14.88 -24.65 -11.09
CA SER A 633 -13.94 -25.25 -12.04
C SER A 633 -13.53 -24.30 -13.16
N VAL A 634 -14.42 -23.37 -13.56
CA VAL A 634 -14.05 -22.27 -14.47
C VAL A 634 -13.04 -21.34 -13.80
N LYS A 635 -13.31 -20.97 -12.55
CA LYS A 635 -12.42 -20.12 -11.77
C LYS A 635 -11.03 -20.74 -11.57
N GLU A 636 -10.98 -22.06 -11.33
CA GLU A 636 -9.73 -22.83 -11.19
C GLU A 636 -8.90 -22.78 -12.50
N VAL A 637 -9.51 -23.06 -13.64
CA VAL A 637 -8.83 -22.94 -14.94
C VAL A 637 -8.36 -21.53 -15.23
N GLN A 638 -9.21 -20.54 -14.99
CA GLN A 638 -8.85 -19.13 -15.16
C GLN A 638 -7.66 -18.75 -14.30
N TYR A 639 -7.66 -19.17 -13.03
CA TYR A 639 -6.54 -18.93 -12.10
C TYR A 639 -5.24 -19.57 -12.59
N TYR A 640 -5.30 -20.82 -13.05
CA TYR A 640 -4.11 -21.48 -13.60
C TYR A 640 -3.61 -20.83 -14.89
N LEU A 641 -4.49 -20.42 -15.77
CA LEU A 641 -4.11 -19.68 -16.97
C LEU A 641 -3.54 -18.29 -16.64
N PHE A 642 -4.08 -17.63 -15.63
CA PHE A 642 -3.53 -16.38 -15.10
C PHE A 642 -2.10 -16.60 -14.56
N LEU A 643 -1.86 -17.63 -13.78
CA LEU A 643 -0.51 -17.95 -13.32
C LEU A 643 0.44 -18.28 -14.51
N LEU A 644 -0.06 -19.03 -15.50
CA LEU A 644 0.72 -19.40 -16.67
C LEU A 644 1.03 -18.20 -17.56
N SER A 645 0.19 -17.16 -17.61
CA SER A 645 0.45 -15.96 -18.41
C SER A 645 1.69 -15.20 -17.94
N ALA A 646 2.06 -15.31 -16.65
CA ALA A 646 3.29 -14.74 -16.14
C ALA A 646 4.57 -15.42 -16.69
N TYR A 647 4.46 -16.68 -17.11
CA TYR A 647 5.57 -17.46 -17.68
C TYR A 647 5.53 -17.54 -19.21
N TYR A 648 4.33 -17.43 -19.79
CA TYR A 648 4.11 -17.55 -21.22
C TYR A 648 3.37 -16.31 -21.75
N PRO A 649 4.10 -15.30 -22.24
CA PRO A 649 3.51 -14.04 -22.72
C PRO A 649 2.50 -14.21 -23.88
N SER A 650 2.50 -15.36 -24.55
CA SER A 650 1.50 -15.68 -25.57
C SER A 650 0.11 -15.97 -24.98
N ILE A 651 0.01 -16.27 -23.68
CA ILE A 651 -1.27 -16.47 -23.00
C ILE A 651 -1.73 -15.11 -22.46
N PRO A 652 -2.88 -14.58 -22.91
CA PRO A 652 -3.43 -13.33 -22.39
C PRO A 652 -3.68 -13.42 -20.89
N GLU A 653 -3.35 -12.38 -20.15
CA GLU A 653 -3.76 -12.24 -18.75
C GLU A 653 -5.28 -12.10 -18.66
N ILE A 654 -5.92 -12.90 -17.81
CA ILE A 654 -7.37 -12.93 -17.65
C ILE A 654 -7.77 -12.83 -16.17
N GLN A 655 -8.99 -12.36 -15.92
CA GLN A 655 -9.59 -12.41 -14.59
C GLN A 655 -10.12 -13.82 -14.30
N PHE A 656 -10.03 -14.25 -13.04
CA PHE A 656 -10.58 -15.53 -12.59
C PHE A 656 -11.90 -15.33 -11.83
N ASP A 657 -12.89 -14.83 -12.54
CA ASP A 657 -14.24 -14.48 -12.05
C ASP A 657 -15.21 -15.69 -11.97
N GLY A 658 -14.81 -16.83 -12.51
CA GLY A 658 -15.63 -18.03 -12.58
C GLY A 658 -16.66 -18.00 -13.72
N VAL A 659 -16.53 -17.10 -14.69
CA VAL A 659 -17.39 -17.02 -15.88
C VAL A 659 -16.54 -17.25 -17.13
N PHE A 660 -16.77 -18.36 -17.84
CA PHE A 660 -16.03 -18.68 -19.06
C PHE A 660 -16.52 -17.79 -20.21
N GLY A 661 -15.95 -16.61 -20.32
CA GLY A 661 -16.22 -15.64 -21.38
C GLY A 661 -15.26 -15.78 -22.56
N ARG A 662 -15.34 -14.83 -23.52
CA ARG A 662 -14.45 -14.80 -24.69
C ARG A 662 -12.98 -14.60 -24.31
N ALA A 663 -12.67 -13.85 -23.27
CA ALA A 663 -11.31 -13.68 -22.79
C ALA A 663 -10.71 -15.01 -22.31
N THR A 664 -11.48 -15.80 -21.56
CA THR A 664 -11.09 -17.14 -21.13
C THR A 664 -10.90 -18.08 -22.32
N GLU A 665 -11.81 -18.05 -23.31
CA GLU A 665 -11.65 -18.83 -24.54
C GLU A 665 -10.36 -18.49 -25.29
N GLN A 666 -10.04 -17.21 -25.43
CA GLN A 666 -8.80 -16.77 -26.08
C GLN A 666 -7.55 -17.26 -25.33
N ALA A 667 -7.55 -17.19 -24.01
CA ALA A 667 -6.45 -17.70 -23.19
C ALA A 667 -6.30 -19.22 -23.32
N VAL A 668 -7.41 -19.97 -23.36
CA VAL A 668 -7.41 -21.42 -23.60
C VAL A 668 -6.85 -21.75 -24.98
N ARG A 669 -7.28 -21.05 -26.04
CA ARG A 669 -6.75 -21.25 -27.40
C ARG A 669 -5.27 -20.94 -27.50
N ALA A 670 -4.81 -19.87 -26.84
CA ALA A 670 -3.40 -19.51 -26.77
C ALA A 670 -2.60 -20.61 -26.07
N TYR A 671 -3.11 -21.12 -24.93
CA TYR A 671 -2.51 -22.24 -24.24
C TYR A 671 -2.46 -23.53 -25.08
N GLN A 672 -3.57 -23.89 -25.72
CA GLN A 672 -3.66 -25.07 -26.58
C GLN A 672 -2.66 -24.97 -27.75
N THR A 673 -2.54 -23.80 -28.37
CA THR A 673 -1.54 -23.54 -29.41
C THR A 673 -0.13 -23.73 -28.90
N LEU A 674 0.17 -23.17 -27.73
CA LEU A 674 1.50 -23.24 -27.10
C LEU A 674 1.88 -24.68 -26.76
N MET A 675 0.93 -25.52 -26.32
CA MET A 675 1.15 -26.90 -25.89
C MET A 675 0.95 -27.93 -27.02
N GLY A 676 0.62 -27.49 -28.25
CA GLY A 676 0.35 -28.40 -29.38
C GLY A 676 -0.92 -29.25 -29.21
N LEU A 677 -1.89 -28.75 -28.44
CA LEU A 677 -3.20 -29.38 -28.27
C LEU A 677 -4.18 -28.97 -29.39
N PRO A 678 -5.29 -29.70 -29.62
CA PRO A 678 -6.35 -29.23 -30.48
C PRO A 678 -6.86 -27.84 -30.07
N VAL A 679 -6.81 -26.85 -30.97
CA VAL A 679 -7.12 -25.45 -30.68
C VAL A 679 -8.62 -25.20 -30.88
N ASP A 680 -9.44 -25.74 -29.99
CA ASP A 680 -10.90 -25.63 -30.00
C ASP A 680 -11.48 -24.62 -29.01
N GLY A 681 -10.63 -24.09 -28.09
CA GLY A 681 -11.04 -23.15 -27.05
C GLY A 681 -11.90 -23.79 -25.96
N VAL A 682 -11.92 -25.14 -25.89
CA VAL A 682 -12.65 -25.91 -24.89
C VAL A 682 -11.68 -26.58 -23.93
N VAL A 683 -11.95 -26.51 -22.63
CA VAL A 683 -11.18 -27.24 -21.64
C VAL A 683 -11.81 -28.61 -21.41
N GLY A 684 -11.44 -29.57 -22.25
CA GLY A 684 -11.73 -30.97 -22.09
C GLY A 684 -10.74 -31.66 -21.15
N PRO A 685 -10.85 -33.01 -20.96
CA PRO A 685 -9.96 -33.76 -20.06
C PRO A 685 -8.47 -33.56 -20.37
N ASP A 686 -8.09 -33.58 -21.65
CA ASP A 686 -6.68 -33.46 -22.04
C ASP A 686 -6.14 -32.05 -21.81
N THR A 687 -6.92 -31.02 -22.16
CA THR A 687 -6.55 -29.63 -21.90
C THR A 687 -6.44 -29.35 -20.39
N TRP A 688 -7.40 -29.86 -19.60
CA TRP A 688 -7.39 -29.77 -18.16
C TRP A 688 -6.14 -30.42 -17.56
N ALA A 689 -5.89 -31.69 -17.92
CA ALA A 689 -4.72 -32.42 -17.43
C ALA A 689 -3.40 -31.73 -17.80
N SER A 690 -3.32 -31.19 -19.04
CA SER A 690 -2.15 -30.45 -19.50
C SER A 690 -1.92 -29.16 -18.69
N ILE A 691 -2.96 -28.35 -18.47
CA ILE A 691 -2.87 -27.11 -17.65
C ILE A 691 -2.37 -27.46 -16.25
N TYR A 692 -3.00 -28.46 -15.60
CA TYR A 692 -2.66 -28.86 -14.24
C TYR A 692 -1.23 -29.43 -14.16
N ALA A 693 -0.84 -30.30 -15.09
CA ALA A 693 0.51 -30.85 -15.13
C ALA A 693 1.57 -29.73 -15.30
N ARG A 694 1.28 -28.71 -16.12
CA ARG A 694 2.20 -27.59 -16.32
C ARG A 694 2.35 -26.75 -15.05
N ILE A 695 1.25 -26.43 -14.39
CA ILE A 695 1.28 -25.71 -13.09
C ILE A 695 2.03 -26.52 -12.04
N THR A 696 1.78 -27.83 -11.95
CA THR A 696 2.50 -28.71 -11.02
C THR A 696 4.00 -28.75 -11.29
N THR A 697 4.39 -28.79 -12.57
CA THR A 697 5.82 -28.75 -12.95
C THR A 697 6.46 -27.43 -12.50
N LEU A 698 5.83 -26.30 -12.75
CA LEU A 698 6.34 -24.99 -12.32
C LEU A 698 6.45 -24.91 -10.80
N ARG A 699 5.44 -25.37 -10.07
CA ARG A 699 5.44 -25.40 -8.60
C ARG A 699 6.53 -26.30 -8.00
N THR A 700 6.89 -27.41 -8.67
CA THR A 700 7.94 -28.33 -8.19
C THR A 700 9.34 -27.83 -8.45
N VAL A 701 9.56 -27.12 -9.55
CA VAL A 701 10.88 -26.61 -9.94
C VAL A 701 11.23 -25.31 -9.23
N ASP A 702 10.32 -24.36 -9.19
CA ASP A 702 10.55 -22.99 -8.69
C ASP A 702 9.95 -22.73 -7.30
N GLY A 703 9.33 -23.71 -6.68
CA GLY A 703 8.52 -23.55 -5.49
C GLY A 703 7.10 -23.10 -5.84
N PRO A 704 6.36 -22.48 -4.89
CA PRO A 704 5.01 -22.02 -5.16
C PRO A 704 5.00 -21.01 -6.30
N VAL A 705 4.16 -21.28 -7.31
CA VAL A 705 3.99 -20.36 -8.45
C VAL A 705 3.32 -19.10 -7.94
N GLN A 706 4.06 -18.03 -7.88
CA GLN A 706 3.53 -16.68 -7.63
C GLN A 706 3.48 -15.94 -8.96
N ALA A 707 2.38 -15.23 -9.21
CA ALA A 707 2.13 -14.50 -10.46
C ALA A 707 3.16 -13.40 -10.81
N PHE A 708 4.17 -13.18 -9.95
CA PHE A 708 5.13 -12.10 -10.06
C PHE A 708 6.60 -12.53 -9.89
N ARG A 709 6.94 -13.83 -10.07
CA ARG A 709 8.36 -14.25 -9.98
C ARG A 709 9.09 -14.09 -11.31
N VAL A 710 10.14 -13.31 -11.25
CA VAL A 710 11.25 -13.38 -12.21
C VAL A 710 12.06 -14.66 -11.93
N PHE A 711 12.34 -15.44 -12.96
CA PHE A 711 13.02 -16.72 -12.88
C PHE A 711 14.32 -16.67 -12.10
N ARG A 712 14.50 -17.58 -11.13
CA ARG A 712 15.83 -18.00 -10.67
C ARG A 712 16.27 -19.23 -11.45
N TYR A 713 17.53 -19.20 -11.88
CA TYR A 713 18.23 -20.34 -12.46
C TYR A 713 18.13 -21.55 -11.50
N PRO A 714 17.72 -22.75 -11.98
CA PRO A 714 17.42 -23.89 -11.10
C PRO A 714 18.62 -24.53 -10.42
N GLY A 715 19.81 -23.94 -10.53
CA GLY A 715 21.00 -24.40 -9.81
C GLY A 715 21.66 -25.71 -10.29
N TYR A 716 21.20 -26.27 -11.43
CA TYR A 716 21.85 -27.45 -12.06
C TYR A 716 22.12 -27.19 -13.53
N GLU A 717 23.26 -27.74 -14.01
CA GLU A 717 23.67 -27.63 -15.40
C GLU A 717 22.75 -28.40 -16.35
N LEU A 718 22.17 -27.72 -17.31
CA LEU A 718 21.49 -28.34 -18.45
C LEU A 718 22.57 -28.69 -19.50
N LYS A 719 22.82 -29.99 -19.71
CA LYS A 719 23.80 -30.46 -20.71
C LYS A 719 23.12 -30.71 -22.06
N GLU A 720 23.92 -30.59 -23.13
CA GLU A 720 23.55 -30.94 -24.50
C GLU A 720 23.09 -32.40 -24.55
N GLY A 721 21.87 -32.63 -25.10
CA GLY A 721 21.28 -33.98 -25.19
C GLY A 721 20.15 -34.26 -24.21
N VAL A 722 19.77 -33.32 -23.30
CA VAL A 722 18.57 -33.43 -22.48
C VAL A 722 17.37 -32.87 -23.28
N ASP A 723 16.54 -33.76 -23.78
CA ASP A 723 15.31 -33.38 -24.49
C ASP A 723 14.18 -33.19 -23.46
N GLY A 724 13.54 -32.03 -23.50
CA GLY A 724 12.39 -31.72 -22.66
C GLY A 724 11.98 -30.26 -22.72
N ASP A 725 10.81 -29.98 -22.18
CA ASP A 725 10.23 -28.63 -22.19
C ASP A 725 11.10 -27.58 -21.47
N MET A 726 11.87 -27.98 -20.46
CA MET A 726 12.82 -27.12 -19.77
C MET A 726 13.99 -26.70 -20.65
N THR A 727 14.46 -27.58 -21.52
CA THR A 727 15.51 -27.26 -22.50
C THR A 727 15.01 -26.25 -23.53
N ARG A 728 13.79 -26.41 -24.02
CA ARG A 728 13.14 -25.44 -24.93
C ARG A 728 12.89 -24.10 -24.26
N PHE A 729 12.50 -24.12 -23.00
CA PHE A 729 12.27 -22.93 -22.20
C PHE A 729 13.60 -22.17 -21.93
N VAL A 730 14.68 -22.85 -21.56
CA VAL A 730 16.01 -22.24 -21.41
C VAL A 730 16.56 -21.75 -22.77
N GLN A 731 16.25 -22.44 -23.87
CA GLN A 731 16.57 -21.94 -25.21
C GLN A 731 15.78 -20.67 -25.56
N PHE A 732 14.52 -20.57 -25.16
CA PHE A 732 13.72 -19.35 -25.27
C PHE A 732 14.32 -18.22 -24.45
N LEU A 733 14.65 -18.44 -23.17
CA LEU A 733 15.32 -17.44 -22.31
C LEU A 733 16.67 -16.99 -22.88
N ARG A 734 17.48 -17.91 -23.42
CA ARG A 734 18.74 -17.56 -24.10
C ARG A 734 18.52 -16.76 -25.39
N SER A 735 17.39 -16.94 -26.07
CA SER A 735 17.04 -16.10 -27.22
C SER A 735 16.65 -14.69 -26.80
N GLU A 736 15.97 -14.54 -25.65
CA GLU A 736 15.62 -13.24 -25.07
C GLU A 736 16.83 -12.57 -24.41
N GLU A 737 17.71 -13.31 -23.71
CA GLU A 737 18.97 -12.77 -23.18
C GLU A 737 19.89 -12.24 -24.29
N ARG A 738 19.96 -12.89 -25.46
CA ARG A 738 20.70 -12.38 -26.63
C ARG A 738 20.09 -11.11 -27.18
N ARG A 739 18.77 -10.93 -27.07
CA ARG A 739 18.06 -9.74 -27.48
C ARG A 739 18.30 -8.60 -26.48
N VAL A 740 18.16 -8.86 -25.17
CA VAL A 740 18.41 -7.90 -24.09
C VAL A 740 19.92 -7.56 -24.00
N GLY A 741 20.81 -8.53 -24.17
CA GLY A 741 22.26 -8.30 -24.14
C GLY A 741 22.79 -7.48 -25.33
N LYS A 742 22.14 -7.53 -26.50
CA LYS A 742 22.45 -6.63 -27.62
C LYS A 742 22.02 -5.20 -27.33
N GLU A 743 20.86 -5.01 -26.72
CA GLU A 743 20.38 -3.67 -26.36
C GLU A 743 21.25 -3.05 -25.25
N CYS A 744 21.74 -3.83 -24.25
CA CYS A 744 22.69 -3.36 -23.25
C CYS A 744 24.05 -2.98 -23.85
N LEU A 745 24.57 -3.70 -24.86
CA LEU A 745 25.85 -3.41 -25.51
C LEU A 745 25.80 -2.17 -26.42
N GLU A 746 24.64 -1.80 -26.96
CA GLU A 746 24.45 -0.55 -27.69
C GLU A 746 24.31 0.68 -26.77
N TRP A 747 23.97 0.49 -25.50
CA TRP A 747 23.87 1.58 -24.50
C TRP A 747 25.17 1.84 -23.74
N CYS A 748 26.14 0.92 -23.80
CA CYS A 748 27.47 1.07 -23.20
C CYS A 748 28.54 1.56 -24.22
N ARG A 749 28.13 1.98 -25.41
CA ARG A 749 28.92 2.73 -26.38
C ARG A 749 28.26 4.10 -26.61
#